data_5a27265d9cc9c5ffb375869af3e8dfd2
#
_entry.id   5a27265d9cc9c5ffb375869af3e8dfd2
#
_cell.length_a   1.000
_cell.length_b   1.000
_cell.length_c   1.000
_cell.angle_alpha   90.00
_cell.angle_beta   90.00
_cell.angle_gamma   90.00
#
_symmetry.space_group_name_H-M   'P 1'
#
loop_
_entity.id
_entity.type
_entity.pdbx_description
1 polymer ?
#
loop_
_entity_poly.entity_id
_entity_poly.type
_entity_poly.pdbx_seq_one_letter_code
_entity_poly.pdbx_strand_id
1 'polypeptide(L)'
;MYLELQKRLEEQIRNVLRTKYGIEVDHIPTAIPPELKFGELATPIAFELARKLRKAPKVIAQDIVAALGTVEDFAGFEVAGTGYINARFDRGACVEAIAFAAGSPPSTQGHSLVEHTSINPNKAAHIGHLRNAILGDTFVRLLRAAGQKVDVQNYIDNTGVQVADVVVGFLHVKGKSLVEVRALVDELRQKGERIDFYCWDLYARTSQWYTEGSAEEQERRKRLRYDTLHQIEAGGNETAAVADLISTAVLRRHLETMLRLGIEYDFLPRESEILHLHFWEAAFEQLKKTGVLYFEPEGKNKGCWVMSRPGAATVEGEIDEDAKVIVRSNGTVTYVGKDIAYHLWKFGLLGRDFGYKPFFDYSDRECWISAEHGEENHPHFGGARAIYNVIDSRQSDPQSNVIQALRGMGHTEQADRYTHFSYEMVALTPRCAVELGYEVPEEDLSRAYIEVSGRKGFGVKADDLIDRLIAATRAEVDARQTSRDEAERKKIAEQIAIGALRYFMLKFTRNSVIAFDFKDALSFEGETGPYAQYAVVRIRNIFRKGNTTPEAVLAEFAGLAELDRARFAEFLDGDENEDIWSLWLRAGRRTMVLDQCIATSEPAYLAKHAFQLAQEFSNFYHNHHILTEENPARKKFLLATAAVTLRELVTVLKWLGIESPEAM
;
A
#
# COMPACT_ATOMS: atom_id res chain seq x y z
N MET A 1 10.17 -20.92 6.79
CA MET A 1 10.13 -22.34 6.36
C MET A 1 10.12 -22.46 4.82
N TYR A 2 9.02 -22.14 4.08
CA TYR A 2 8.94 -22.41 2.63
C TYR A 2 10.12 -21.83 1.82
N LEU A 3 10.47 -20.56 2.03
CA LEU A 3 11.64 -19.92 1.39
C LEU A 3 12.98 -20.57 1.77
N GLU A 4 13.09 -21.08 2.98
CA GLU A 4 14.30 -21.78 3.44
C GLU A 4 14.45 -23.13 2.72
N LEU A 5 13.36 -23.89 2.59
CA LEU A 5 13.35 -25.12 1.82
C LEU A 5 13.64 -24.87 0.33
N GLN A 6 13.06 -23.83 -0.24
CA GLN A 6 13.36 -23.42 -1.60
C GLN A 6 14.85 -23.12 -1.78
N LYS A 7 15.44 -22.28 -0.92
CA LYS A 7 16.88 -21.95 -0.96
C LYS A 7 17.76 -23.19 -0.76
N ARG A 8 17.36 -24.08 0.15
CA ARG A 8 18.07 -25.35 0.39
C ARG A 8 18.05 -26.23 -0.87
N LEU A 9 16.91 -26.40 -1.51
CA LEU A 9 16.83 -27.13 -2.79
C LEU A 9 17.69 -26.50 -3.88
N GLU A 10 17.62 -25.17 -4.04
CA GLU A 10 18.42 -24.44 -5.02
C GLU A 10 19.93 -24.63 -4.78
N GLU A 11 20.37 -24.58 -3.53
CA GLU A 11 21.77 -24.81 -3.16
C GLU A 11 22.23 -26.24 -3.42
N GLN A 12 21.42 -27.23 -3.07
CA GLN A 12 21.73 -28.62 -3.33
C GLN A 12 21.80 -28.93 -4.84
N ILE A 13 20.88 -28.41 -5.63
CA ILE A 13 20.92 -28.53 -7.09
C ILE A 13 22.17 -27.84 -7.66
N ARG A 14 22.49 -26.62 -7.20
CA ARG A 14 23.70 -25.89 -7.62
C ARG A 14 24.98 -26.68 -7.32
N ASN A 15 25.04 -27.33 -6.15
CA ASN A 15 26.14 -28.22 -5.77
C ASN A 15 26.25 -29.43 -6.71
N VAL A 16 25.13 -30.07 -7.03
CA VAL A 16 25.10 -31.20 -7.98
C VAL A 16 25.57 -30.76 -9.37
N LEU A 17 25.11 -29.61 -9.86
CA LEU A 17 25.50 -29.09 -11.17
C LEU A 17 27.01 -28.78 -11.24
N ARG A 18 27.57 -28.19 -10.19
CA ARG A 18 28.98 -27.90 -10.08
C ARG A 18 29.81 -29.18 -10.03
N THR A 19 29.46 -30.15 -9.21
CA THR A 19 30.25 -31.35 -8.97
C THR A 19 30.15 -32.37 -10.10
N LYS A 20 28.96 -32.56 -10.68
CA LYS A 20 28.70 -33.58 -11.70
C LYS A 20 28.95 -33.09 -13.13
N TYR A 21 28.66 -31.80 -13.39
CA TYR A 21 28.71 -31.24 -14.73
C TYR A 21 29.72 -30.10 -14.91
N GLY A 22 30.34 -29.61 -13.83
CA GLY A 22 31.23 -28.45 -13.86
C GLY A 22 30.55 -27.16 -14.32
N ILE A 23 29.22 -27.06 -14.09
CA ILE A 23 28.39 -25.89 -14.49
C ILE A 23 28.06 -25.06 -13.28
N GLU A 24 28.30 -23.75 -13.38
CA GLU A 24 27.78 -22.76 -12.47
C GLU A 24 26.52 -22.10 -13.05
N VAL A 25 25.52 -21.90 -12.21
CA VAL A 25 24.27 -21.20 -12.54
C VAL A 25 23.96 -20.19 -11.45
N ASP A 26 23.61 -18.98 -11.85
CA ASP A 26 23.30 -17.90 -10.93
C ASP A 26 21.93 -18.10 -10.26
N HIS A 27 20.98 -18.67 -11.01
CA HIS A 27 19.61 -18.85 -10.57
C HIS A 27 19.10 -20.26 -10.90
N ILE A 28 18.41 -20.88 -9.96
CA ILE A 28 17.65 -22.12 -10.14
C ILE A 28 16.17 -21.74 -10.13
N PRO A 29 15.46 -21.83 -11.25
CA PRO A 29 14.03 -21.54 -11.27
C PRO A 29 13.26 -22.58 -10.46
N THR A 30 12.35 -22.13 -9.64
CA THR A 30 11.44 -22.97 -8.84
C THR A 30 9.99 -22.56 -9.06
N ALA A 31 9.08 -23.50 -8.88
CA ALA A 31 7.64 -23.31 -9.01
C ALA A 31 6.88 -24.16 -8.00
N ILE A 32 5.69 -23.72 -7.66
CA ILE A 32 4.74 -24.52 -6.87
C ILE A 32 3.96 -25.39 -7.86
N PRO A 33 3.98 -26.72 -7.73
CA PRO A 33 3.15 -27.60 -8.56
C PRO A 33 1.66 -27.26 -8.46
N PRO A 34 0.87 -27.47 -9.51
CA PRO A 34 -0.55 -27.13 -9.52
C PRO A 34 -1.39 -27.99 -8.57
N GLU A 35 -0.96 -29.21 -8.28
CA GLU A 35 -1.63 -30.16 -7.39
C GLU A 35 -0.61 -30.80 -6.43
N LEU A 36 -1.00 -31.03 -5.18
CA LEU A 36 -0.13 -31.59 -4.12
C LEU A 36 0.36 -32.99 -4.44
N LYS A 37 -0.36 -33.74 -5.25
CA LYS A 37 0.11 -35.09 -5.69
C LYS A 37 1.46 -35.02 -6.45
N PHE A 38 1.83 -33.87 -7.00
CA PHE A 38 3.13 -33.65 -7.64
C PHE A 38 4.21 -33.14 -6.69
N GLY A 39 3.94 -33.05 -5.39
CA GLY A 39 4.85 -32.49 -4.38
C GLY A 39 4.58 -31.02 -4.09
N GLU A 40 5.41 -30.46 -3.23
CA GLU A 40 5.23 -29.09 -2.70
C GLU A 40 6.07 -28.04 -3.42
N LEU A 41 7.15 -28.47 -4.10
CA LEU A 41 8.07 -27.62 -4.83
C LEU A 41 8.55 -28.31 -6.09
N ALA A 42 8.78 -27.59 -7.17
CA ALA A 42 9.31 -28.14 -8.42
C ALA A 42 10.36 -27.21 -9.04
N THR A 43 11.25 -27.79 -9.84
CA THR A 43 12.17 -27.00 -10.67
C THR A 43 12.21 -27.52 -12.11
N PRO A 44 12.12 -26.62 -13.10
CA PRO A 44 12.30 -26.90 -14.53
C PRO A 44 13.75 -26.82 -14.98
N ILE A 45 14.74 -26.74 -14.09
CA ILE A 45 16.17 -26.49 -14.44
C ILE A 45 16.72 -27.42 -15.52
N ALA A 46 16.24 -28.67 -15.57
CA ALA A 46 16.70 -29.64 -16.57
C ALA A 46 16.42 -29.21 -18.02
N PHE A 47 15.34 -28.44 -18.25
CA PHE A 47 15.03 -27.89 -19.59
C PHE A 47 16.04 -26.82 -20.01
N GLU A 48 16.46 -25.96 -19.07
CA GLU A 48 17.46 -24.93 -19.35
C GLU A 48 18.83 -25.53 -19.65
N LEU A 49 19.16 -26.63 -18.96
CA LEU A 49 20.44 -27.31 -19.13
C LEU A 49 20.50 -28.23 -20.38
N ALA A 50 19.33 -28.59 -20.94
CA ALA A 50 19.28 -29.54 -22.07
C ALA A 50 20.14 -29.11 -23.26
N ARG A 51 20.11 -27.84 -23.61
CA ARG A 51 20.92 -27.28 -24.70
C ARG A 51 22.43 -27.25 -24.37
N LYS A 52 22.76 -26.89 -23.11
CA LYS A 52 24.18 -26.82 -22.67
C LYS A 52 24.81 -28.20 -22.59
N LEU A 53 24.06 -29.19 -22.08
CA LEU A 53 24.53 -30.54 -21.85
C LEU A 53 24.32 -31.48 -23.05
N ARG A 54 23.57 -31.06 -24.06
CA ARG A 54 23.20 -31.89 -25.24
C ARG A 54 22.56 -33.21 -24.81
N LYS A 55 21.74 -33.21 -23.79
CA LYS A 55 20.99 -34.35 -23.23
C LYS A 55 19.50 -34.04 -23.15
N ALA A 56 18.67 -35.07 -23.18
CA ALA A 56 17.23 -34.90 -22.95
C ALA A 56 16.97 -34.41 -21.53
N PRO A 57 16.05 -33.44 -21.34
CA PRO A 57 15.72 -32.92 -20.00
C PRO A 57 15.37 -34.00 -18.96
N LYS A 58 14.64 -35.04 -19.37
CA LYS A 58 14.30 -36.16 -18.49
C LYS A 58 15.54 -36.89 -17.97
N VAL A 59 16.56 -37.08 -18.81
CA VAL A 59 17.81 -37.74 -18.41
C VAL A 59 18.60 -36.86 -17.45
N ILE A 60 18.63 -35.55 -17.71
CA ILE A 60 19.28 -34.58 -16.82
C ILE A 60 18.57 -34.56 -15.46
N ALA A 61 17.24 -34.52 -15.44
CA ALA A 61 16.44 -34.57 -14.21
C ALA A 61 16.69 -35.87 -13.41
N GLN A 62 16.75 -37.00 -14.07
CA GLN A 62 17.09 -38.29 -13.45
C GLN A 62 18.50 -38.29 -12.85
N ASP A 63 19.46 -37.76 -13.60
CA ASP A 63 20.84 -37.61 -13.14
C ASP A 63 20.97 -36.71 -11.90
N ILE A 64 20.19 -35.60 -11.85
CA ILE A 64 20.17 -34.68 -10.71
C ILE A 64 19.52 -35.35 -9.51
N VAL A 65 18.32 -35.94 -9.67
CA VAL A 65 17.60 -36.62 -8.58
C VAL A 65 18.46 -37.75 -7.96
N ALA A 66 19.13 -38.56 -8.78
CA ALA A 66 20.03 -39.62 -8.30
C ALA A 66 21.23 -39.03 -7.51
N ALA A 67 21.70 -37.82 -7.85
CA ALA A 67 22.82 -37.17 -7.18
C ALA A 67 22.42 -36.38 -5.94
N LEU A 68 21.17 -35.93 -5.82
CA LEU A 68 20.65 -35.23 -4.62
C LEU A 68 20.64 -36.14 -3.40
N GLY A 69 20.28 -37.42 -3.55
CA GLY A 69 20.18 -38.39 -2.44
C GLY A 69 19.17 -37.92 -1.38
N THR A 70 19.53 -38.09 -0.10
CA THR A 70 18.74 -37.60 1.04
C THR A 70 19.12 -36.17 1.38
N VAL A 71 18.15 -35.30 1.37
CA VAL A 71 18.32 -33.88 1.78
C VAL A 71 17.43 -33.63 3.00
N GLU A 72 17.99 -32.96 3.99
CA GLU A 72 17.27 -32.62 5.23
C GLU A 72 15.98 -31.85 4.96
N ASP A 73 14.90 -32.20 5.66
CA ASP A 73 13.54 -31.64 5.54
C ASP A 73 12.80 -31.97 4.22
N PHE A 74 13.37 -32.87 3.40
CA PHE A 74 12.71 -33.41 2.22
C PHE A 74 12.48 -34.91 2.37
N ALA A 75 11.25 -35.36 2.11
CA ALA A 75 10.91 -36.79 2.06
C ALA A 75 11.47 -37.45 0.79
N GLY A 76 11.69 -36.69 -0.29
CA GLY A 76 12.27 -37.22 -1.51
C GLY A 76 12.10 -36.31 -2.73
N PHE A 77 12.66 -36.79 -3.84
CA PHE A 77 12.63 -36.13 -5.14
C PHE A 77 12.18 -37.09 -6.23
N GLU A 78 11.38 -36.63 -7.16
CA GLU A 78 10.90 -37.44 -8.27
C GLU A 78 10.95 -36.67 -9.60
N VAL A 79 11.12 -37.39 -10.69
CA VAL A 79 11.10 -36.79 -12.04
C VAL A 79 9.68 -36.89 -12.59
N ALA A 80 9.09 -35.71 -12.88
CA ALA A 80 7.76 -35.59 -13.43
C ALA A 80 7.78 -35.19 -14.91
N GLY A 81 6.86 -35.76 -15.68
CA GLY A 81 6.72 -35.42 -17.11
C GLY A 81 8.00 -35.61 -17.90
N THR A 82 8.38 -34.59 -18.68
CA THR A 82 9.50 -34.60 -19.60
C THR A 82 10.80 -34.04 -18.99
N GLY A 83 10.84 -33.71 -17.70
CA GLY A 83 12.07 -33.21 -17.08
C GLY A 83 11.89 -32.24 -15.91
N TYR A 84 10.70 -32.14 -15.33
CA TYR A 84 10.53 -31.47 -14.03
C TYR A 84 11.14 -32.32 -12.92
N ILE A 85 11.73 -31.68 -11.94
CA ILE A 85 12.14 -32.30 -10.67
C ILE A 85 11.19 -31.80 -9.62
N ASN A 86 10.37 -32.69 -9.06
CA ASN A 86 9.45 -32.41 -7.98
C ASN A 86 10.07 -32.81 -6.65
N ALA A 87 9.93 -31.97 -5.65
CA ALA A 87 10.39 -32.19 -4.29
C ALA A 87 9.19 -32.39 -3.37
N ARG A 88 9.26 -33.43 -2.53
CA ARG A 88 8.32 -33.68 -1.45
C ARG A 88 8.94 -33.28 -0.14
N PHE A 89 8.24 -32.46 0.61
CA PHE A 89 8.68 -32.01 1.93
C PHE A 89 8.49 -33.13 2.97
N ASP A 90 9.36 -33.15 3.98
CA ASP A 90 9.07 -33.87 5.22
C ASP A 90 7.94 -33.11 5.95
N ARG A 91 6.73 -33.68 5.88
CA ARG A 91 5.53 -33.02 6.43
C ARG A 91 5.63 -32.82 7.94
N GLY A 92 6.22 -33.78 8.68
CA GLY A 92 6.43 -33.66 10.11
C GLY A 92 7.36 -32.52 10.48
N ALA A 93 8.53 -32.44 9.82
CA ALA A 93 9.47 -31.34 10.01
C ALA A 93 8.87 -29.98 9.64
N CYS A 94 8.09 -29.91 8.54
CA CYS A 94 7.41 -28.68 8.14
C CYS A 94 6.37 -28.21 9.16
N VAL A 95 5.54 -29.12 9.68
CA VAL A 95 4.55 -28.80 10.72
C VAL A 95 5.23 -28.23 11.96
N GLU A 96 6.32 -28.84 12.41
CA GLU A 96 7.11 -28.36 13.53
C GLU A 96 7.68 -26.94 13.26
N ALA A 97 8.31 -26.75 12.11
CA ALA A 97 8.86 -25.46 11.71
C ALA A 97 7.79 -24.36 11.61
N ILE A 98 6.59 -24.68 11.11
CA ILE A 98 5.49 -23.72 10.99
C ILE A 98 4.88 -23.43 12.37
N ALA A 99 4.66 -24.48 13.20
CA ALA A 99 4.07 -24.31 14.53
C ALA A 99 4.90 -23.39 15.42
N PHE A 100 6.23 -23.54 15.36
CA PHE A 100 7.17 -22.83 16.22
C PHE A 100 7.93 -21.71 15.52
N ALA A 101 7.52 -21.33 14.29
CA ALA A 101 8.09 -20.21 13.59
C ALA A 101 8.12 -18.95 14.49
N ALA A 102 9.32 -18.47 14.79
CA ALA A 102 9.51 -17.23 15.54
C ALA A 102 8.81 -16.09 14.79
N GLY A 103 8.06 -15.27 15.54
CA GLY A 103 7.17 -14.24 14.98
C GLY A 103 7.85 -13.06 14.30
N SER A 104 9.18 -12.96 14.32
CA SER A 104 9.90 -11.82 13.75
C SER A 104 10.80 -12.26 12.61
N PRO A 105 10.66 -11.69 11.41
CA PRO A 105 11.67 -11.85 10.37
C PRO A 105 13.00 -11.25 10.85
N PRO A 106 14.15 -11.72 10.31
CA PRO A 106 15.42 -11.09 10.59
C PRO A 106 15.34 -9.60 10.23
N SER A 107 15.80 -8.73 11.11
CA SER A 107 15.86 -7.28 10.86
C SER A 107 16.69 -7.05 9.59
N THR A 108 16.04 -6.75 8.48
CA THR A 108 16.74 -6.23 7.33
C THR A 108 17.09 -4.79 7.67
N GLN A 109 18.38 -4.52 7.90
CA GLN A 109 18.87 -3.17 8.14
C GLN A 109 18.55 -2.31 6.91
N GLY A 110 17.48 -1.53 6.96
CA GLY A 110 17.06 -0.63 5.90
C GLY A 110 16.22 0.50 6.45
N HIS A 111 16.44 1.71 5.93
CA HIS A 111 15.61 2.87 6.18
C HIS A 111 14.88 3.20 4.87
N SER A 112 13.58 3.02 4.87
CA SER A 112 12.69 3.33 3.74
C SER A 112 11.81 4.52 4.08
N LEU A 113 11.49 5.30 3.05
CA LEU A 113 10.51 6.38 3.14
C LEU A 113 9.35 6.04 2.22
N VAL A 114 8.14 6.06 2.77
CA VAL A 114 6.91 5.87 2.00
C VAL A 114 6.10 7.17 2.05
N GLU A 115 5.93 7.79 0.89
CA GLU A 115 5.04 8.93 0.75
C GLU A 115 3.73 8.47 0.13
N HIS A 116 2.62 8.78 0.80
CA HIS A 116 1.30 8.44 0.30
C HIS A 116 0.24 9.45 0.77
N THR A 117 -0.97 9.29 0.29
CA THR A 117 -2.14 10.13 0.54
C THR A 117 -2.06 11.44 -0.23
N SER A 118 -1.16 12.36 0.08
CA SER A 118 -0.85 13.60 -0.65
C SER A 118 -2.08 14.34 -1.18
N ILE A 119 -3.06 14.57 -0.27
CA ILE A 119 -4.33 15.25 -0.60
C ILE A 119 -4.12 16.75 -0.49
N ASN A 120 -4.47 17.50 -1.53
CA ASN A 120 -4.46 18.95 -1.48
C ASN A 120 -5.40 19.46 -0.37
N PRO A 121 -4.92 20.30 0.58
CA PRO A 121 -5.67 20.69 1.75
C PRO A 121 -6.67 21.82 1.44
N ASN A 122 -7.52 21.60 0.44
CA ASN A 122 -8.50 22.57 -0.06
C ASN A 122 -9.95 22.20 0.20
N LYS A 123 -10.27 20.91 0.38
CA LYS A 123 -11.60 20.38 0.61
C LYS A 123 -11.55 18.95 1.18
N ALA A 124 -12.67 18.36 1.52
CA ALA A 124 -12.75 16.99 2.03
C ALA A 124 -12.07 15.95 1.12
N ALA A 125 -11.52 14.92 1.74
CA ALA A 125 -11.03 13.73 1.04
C ALA A 125 -12.17 13.04 0.28
N HIS A 126 -11.84 12.36 -0.82
CA HIS A 126 -12.80 11.57 -1.61
C HIS A 126 -12.35 10.11 -1.76
N ILE A 127 -13.22 9.27 -2.30
CA ILE A 127 -12.97 7.81 -2.42
C ILE A 127 -11.64 7.47 -3.12
N GLY A 128 -11.21 8.23 -4.12
CA GLY A 128 -9.93 8.01 -4.79
C GLY A 128 -8.72 8.17 -3.85
N HIS A 129 -8.80 9.10 -2.89
CA HIS A 129 -7.77 9.27 -1.87
C HIS A 129 -7.70 8.09 -0.90
N LEU A 130 -8.84 7.43 -0.63
CA LEU A 130 -8.88 6.24 0.23
C LEU A 130 -8.04 5.10 -0.36
N ARG A 131 -8.07 4.88 -1.67
CA ARG A 131 -7.23 3.85 -2.32
C ARG A 131 -5.75 4.14 -2.14
N ASN A 132 -5.33 5.38 -2.41
CA ASN A 132 -3.95 5.80 -2.20
C ASN A 132 -3.49 5.54 -0.77
N ALA A 133 -4.26 6.05 0.20
CA ALA A 133 -3.93 5.96 1.61
C ALA A 133 -3.88 4.50 2.10
N ILE A 134 -4.84 3.65 1.70
CA ILE A 134 -4.90 2.23 2.07
C ILE A 134 -3.74 1.44 1.45
N LEU A 135 -3.41 1.68 0.17
CA LEU A 135 -2.26 1.05 -0.49
C LEU A 135 -0.95 1.42 0.19
N GLY A 136 -0.76 2.72 0.46
CA GLY A 136 0.45 3.25 1.11
C GLY A 136 0.62 2.71 2.53
N ASP A 137 -0.40 2.81 3.37
CA ASP A 137 -0.35 2.29 4.75
C ASP A 137 -0.12 0.77 4.78
N THR A 138 -0.77 0.02 3.88
CA THR A 138 -0.53 -1.42 3.79
C THR A 138 0.92 -1.71 3.43
N PHE A 139 1.48 -0.98 2.48
CA PHE A 139 2.87 -1.17 2.09
C PHE A 139 3.86 -0.79 3.21
N VAL A 140 3.57 0.27 3.97
CA VAL A 140 4.30 0.61 5.21
C VAL A 140 4.30 -0.57 6.18
N ARG A 141 3.13 -1.18 6.43
CA ARG A 141 2.99 -2.34 7.32
C ARG A 141 3.80 -3.54 6.83
N LEU A 142 3.85 -3.78 5.52
CA LEU A 142 4.66 -4.85 4.91
C LEU A 142 6.15 -4.61 5.11
N LEU A 143 6.65 -3.40 4.86
CA LEU A 143 8.05 -3.06 5.07
C LEU A 143 8.45 -3.18 6.55
N ARG A 144 7.59 -2.71 7.47
CA ARG A 144 7.78 -2.87 8.92
C ARG A 144 7.76 -4.35 9.35
N ALA A 145 6.87 -5.15 8.75
CA ALA A 145 6.83 -6.61 8.97
C ALA A 145 8.08 -7.32 8.48
N ALA A 146 8.75 -6.79 7.45
CA ALA A 146 10.06 -7.25 6.98
C ALA A 146 11.23 -6.70 7.82
N GLY A 147 10.98 -5.98 8.92
CA GLY A 147 12.00 -5.47 9.85
C GLY A 147 12.66 -4.15 9.42
N GLN A 148 12.13 -3.44 8.42
CA GLN A 148 12.66 -2.15 8.00
C GLN A 148 12.20 -1.01 8.93
N LYS A 149 13.07 -0.02 9.14
CA LYS A 149 12.65 1.30 9.63
C LYS A 149 11.93 2.01 8.50
N VAL A 150 10.72 2.54 8.75
CA VAL A 150 9.92 3.22 7.73
C VAL A 150 9.45 4.56 8.25
N ASP A 151 9.82 5.64 7.56
CA ASP A 151 9.26 6.97 7.75
C ASP A 151 8.06 7.14 6.81
N VAL A 152 6.93 7.57 7.35
CA VAL A 152 5.67 7.75 6.62
C VAL A 152 5.41 9.22 6.40
N GLN A 153 5.37 9.65 5.14
CA GLN A 153 5.15 11.04 4.78
C GLN A 153 3.85 11.24 4.02
N ASN A 154 3.20 12.38 4.30
CA ASN A 154 2.05 12.86 3.54
C ASN A 154 2.39 14.28 3.05
N TYR A 155 2.72 14.39 1.76
CA TYR A 155 3.07 15.67 1.13
C TYR A 155 1.87 16.62 1.05
N ILE A 156 2.05 17.87 1.47
CA ILE A 156 1.00 18.86 1.57
C ILE A 156 1.21 19.98 0.56
N ASP A 157 0.52 19.90 -0.55
CA ASP A 157 0.47 20.98 -1.55
C ASP A 157 -0.47 22.10 -1.07
N ASN A 158 0.06 22.95 -0.20
CA ASN A 158 -0.65 24.09 0.38
C ASN A 158 -0.52 25.38 -0.43
N THR A 159 0.22 25.37 -1.54
CA THR A 159 0.42 26.52 -2.45
C THR A 159 -0.16 26.28 -3.85
N GLY A 160 -0.84 25.17 -4.08
CA GLY A 160 -1.38 24.79 -5.38
C GLY A 160 -2.64 25.54 -5.80
N VAL A 161 -2.94 25.45 -7.09
CA VAL A 161 -4.11 26.09 -7.74
C VAL A 161 -5.43 25.74 -7.05
N GLN A 162 -5.57 24.53 -6.51
CA GLN A 162 -6.81 24.09 -5.84
C GLN A 162 -7.03 24.80 -4.50
N VAL A 163 -5.96 25.13 -3.78
CA VAL A 163 -6.03 25.96 -2.57
C VAL A 163 -6.39 27.39 -2.96
N ALA A 164 -5.75 27.95 -4.01
CA ALA A 164 -6.08 29.27 -4.52
C ALA A 164 -7.57 29.41 -4.90
N ASP A 165 -8.19 28.38 -5.50
CA ASP A 165 -9.63 28.38 -5.83
C ASP A 165 -10.52 28.54 -4.59
N VAL A 166 -10.18 27.89 -3.48
CA VAL A 166 -10.94 28.03 -2.22
C VAL A 166 -10.70 29.39 -1.58
N VAL A 167 -9.48 29.89 -1.64
CA VAL A 167 -9.16 31.26 -1.16
C VAL A 167 -9.92 32.31 -1.95
N VAL A 168 -9.96 32.21 -3.29
CA VAL A 168 -10.83 33.05 -4.15
C VAL A 168 -12.29 32.94 -3.73
N GLY A 169 -12.75 31.73 -3.43
CA GLY A 169 -14.11 31.49 -2.93
C GLY A 169 -14.41 32.26 -1.66
N PHE A 170 -13.51 32.28 -0.68
CA PHE A 170 -13.69 33.05 0.54
C PHE A 170 -13.62 34.55 0.30
N LEU A 171 -12.56 35.02 -0.34
CA LEU A 171 -12.29 36.46 -0.49
C LEU A 171 -13.24 37.15 -1.48
N HIS A 172 -13.57 36.50 -2.61
CA HIS A 172 -14.25 37.17 -3.73
C HIS A 172 -15.67 36.65 -3.99
N VAL A 173 -15.97 35.38 -3.74
CA VAL A 173 -17.34 34.85 -3.88
C VAL A 173 -18.16 35.11 -2.61
N LYS A 174 -17.56 34.93 -1.43
CA LYS A 174 -18.18 35.19 -0.14
C LYS A 174 -17.89 36.58 0.44
N GLY A 175 -16.90 37.30 -0.09
CA GLY A 175 -16.52 38.64 0.37
C GLY A 175 -16.01 38.69 1.81
N LYS A 176 -15.32 37.63 2.29
CA LYS A 176 -14.86 37.49 3.67
C LYS A 176 -13.39 37.90 3.81
N SER A 177 -13.10 38.72 4.84
CA SER A 177 -11.74 39.00 5.29
C SER A 177 -11.12 37.85 6.07
N LEU A 178 -9.80 37.88 6.32
CA LEU A 178 -9.10 36.89 7.16
C LEU A 178 -9.76 36.73 8.53
N VAL A 179 -10.18 37.84 9.17
CA VAL A 179 -10.84 37.82 10.49
C VAL A 179 -12.16 37.05 10.43
N GLU A 180 -12.96 37.30 9.40
CA GLU A 180 -14.26 36.61 9.21
C GLU A 180 -14.09 35.11 8.83
N VAL A 181 -13.05 34.77 8.06
CA VAL A 181 -12.71 33.38 7.75
C VAL A 181 -12.30 32.65 9.03
N ARG A 182 -11.48 33.26 9.89
CA ARG A 182 -11.08 32.70 11.18
C ARG A 182 -12.30 32.48 12.09
N ALA A 183 -13.16 33.49 12.20
CA ALA A 183 -14.40 33.37 12.98
C ALA A 183 -15.29 32.24 12.46
N LEU A 184 -15.41 32.05 11.14
CA LEU A 184 -16.19 30.96 10.55
C LEU A 184 -15.58 29.58 10.88
N VAL A 185 -14.26 29.43 10.79
CA VAL A 185 -13.58 28.17 11.15
C VAL A 185 -13.84 27.82 12.62
N ASP A 186 -13.77 28.79 13.51
CA ASP A 186 -14.04 28.58 14.93
C ASP A 186 -15.53 28.28 15.21
N GLU A 187 -16.45 28.95 14.51
CA GLU A 187 -17.90 28.70 14.58
C GLU A 187 -18.25 27.26 14.17
N LEU A 188 -17.73 26.82 12.99
CA LEU A 188 -17.95 25.46 12.50
C LEU A 188 -17.42 24.42 13.50
N ARG A 189 -16.22 24.67 14.07
CA ARG A 189 -15.66 23.80 15.11
C ARG A 189 -16.55 23.71 16.35
N GLN A 190 -17.07 24.82 16.84
CA GLN A 190 -17.98 24.87 18.01
C GLN A 190 -19.30 24.13 17.75
N LYS A 191 -19.81 24.18 16.53
CA LYS A 191 -21.03 23.47 16.11
C LYS A 191 -20.80 22.00 15.81
N GLY A 192 -19.55 21.50 15.82
CA GLY A 192 -19.21 20.16 15.37
C GLY A 192 -19.33 19.95 13.86
N GLU A 193 -19.41 21.06 13.09
CA GLU A 193 -19.47 21.03 11.64
C GLU A 193 -18.06 20.96 11.03
N ARG A 194 -17.97 20.49 9.81
CA ARG A 194 -16.68 20.20 9.14
C ARG A 194 -16.32 21.31 8.15
N ILE A 195 -15.19 21.97 8.39
CA ILE A 195 -14.64 23.00 7.48
C ILE A 195 -14.29 22.44 6.10
N ASP A 196 -13.80 21.21 6.01
CA ASP A 196 -13.45 20.58 4.73
C ASP A 196 -14.70 20.29 3.88
N PHE A 197 -15.87 20.00 4.49
CA PHE A 197 -17.16 19.89 3.80
C PHE A 197 -17.63 21.26 3.32
N TYR A 198 -17.53 22.29 4.14
CA TYR A 198 -17.82 23.67 3.72
C TYR A 198 -16.95 24.07 2.53
N CYS A 199 -15.66 23.79 2.59
CA CYS A 199 -14.73 24.06 1.48
C CYS A 199 -15.04 23.23 0.23
N TRP A 200 -15.59 22.04 0.36
CA TRP A 200 -16.05 21.23 -0.78
C TRP A 200 -17.12 21.98 -1.59
N ASP A 201 -18.14 22.46 -0.90
CA ASP A 201 -19.24 23.19 -1.53
C ASP A 201 -18.78 24.54 -2.09
N LEU A 202 -17.91 25.25 -1.35
CA LEU A 202 -17.31 26.50 -1.80
C LEU A 202 -16.45 26.32 -3.04
N TYR A 203 -15.64 25.26 -3.10
CA TYR A 203 -14.82 24.93 -4.27
C TYR A 203 -15.68 24.70 -5.51
N ALA A 204 -16.78 23.93 -5.39
CA ALA A 204 -17.72 23.69 -6.48
C ALA A 204 -18.36 25.02 -6.93
N ARG A 205 -18.82 25.84 -5.99
CA ARG A 205 -19.40 27.16 -6.29
C ARG A 205 -18.39 28.12 -6.95
N THR A 206 -17.17 28.12 -6.52
CA THR A 206 -16.09 28.94 -7.12
C THR A 206 -15.79 28.50 -8.54
N SER A 207 -15.78 27.18 -8.79
CA SER A 207 -15.58 26.61 -10.14
C SER A 207 -16.69 27.06 -11.10
N GLN A 208 -17.94 27.09 -10.65
CA GLN A 208 -19.07 27.63 -11.43
C GLN A 208 -18.92 29.13 -11.66
N TRP A 209 -18.55 29.89 -10.63
CA TRP A 209 -18.40 31.33 -10.69
C TRP A 209 -17.38 31.77 -11.76
N TYR A 210 -16.32 31.01 -12.03
CA TYR A 210 -15.38 31.30 -13.12
C TYR A 210 -16.01 31.21 -14.52
N THR A 211 -17.12 30.52 -14.68
CA THR A 211 -17.81 30.31 -15.97
C THR A 211 -19.05 31.19 -16.13
N GLU A 212 -19.46 31.92 -15.10
CA GLU A 212 -20.62 32.81 -15.13
C GLU A 212 -20.26 34.23 -15.65
N GLY A 213 -21.22 34.89 -16.27
CA GLY A 213 -21.08 36.28 -16.74
C GLY A 213 -20.52 36.39 -18.17
N SER A 214 -20.15 37.60 -18.56
CA SER A 214 -19.57 37.88 -19.86
C SER A 214 -18.17 37.29 -20.02
N ALA A 215 -17.68 37.14 -21.25
CA ALA A 215 -16.33 36.63 -21.53
C ALA A 215 -15.25 37.50 -20.85
N GLU A 216 -15.47 38.82 -20.76
CA GLU A 216 -14.57 39.77 -20.08
C GLU A 216 -14.53 39.52 -18.57
N GLU A 217 -15.69 39.25 -17.95
CA GLU A 217 -15.76 38.93 -16.51
C GLU A 217 -15.11 37.55 -16.22
N GLN A 218 -15.31 36.56 -17.06
CA GLN A 218 -14.67 35.26 -16.92
C GLN A 218 -13.14 35.39 -17.01
N GLU A 219 -12.63 36.20 -17.95
CA GLU A 219 -11.20 36.40 -18.09
C GLU A 219 -10.62 37.17 -16.88
N ARG A 220 -11.34 38.18 -16.38
CA ARG A 220 -10.98 38.91 -15.15
C ARG A 220 -10.90 37.95 -13.94
N ARG A 221 -11.87 37.03 -13.80
CA ARG A 221 -11.91 36.02 -12.71
C ARG A 221 -10.76 35.06 -12.81
N LYS A 222 -10.41 34.61 -14.04
CA LYS A 222 -9.23 33.78 -14.27
C LYS A 222 -7.93 34.47 -13.88
N ARG A 223 -7.76 35.77 -14.21
CA ARG A 223 -6.60 36.55 -13.76
C ARG A 223 -6.53 36.63 -12.25
N LEU A 224 -7.66 36.88 -11.58
CA LEU A 224 -7.76 36.90 -10.13
C LEU A 224 -7.29 35.60 -9.48
N ARG A 225 -7.61 34.49 -10.10
CA ARG A 225 -7.11 33.15 -9.69
C ARG A 225 -5.59 33.09 -9.72
N TYR A 226 -4.96 33.55 -10.80
CA TYR A 226 -3.50 33.56 -10.91
C TYR A 226 -2.84 34.55 -9.95
N ASP A 227 -3.44 35.72 -9.78
CA ASP A 227 -2.94 36.73 -8.83
C ASP A 227 -3.00 36.18 -7.39
N THR A 228 -4.09 35.50 -7.04
CA THR A 228 -4.23 34.82 -5.74
C THR A 228 -3.15 33.76 -5.55
N LEU A 229 -2.91 32.91 -6.56
CA LEU A 229 -1.85 31.88 -6.52
C LEU A 229 -0.48 32.50 -6.26
N HIS A 230 -0.12 33.58 -7.01
CA HIS A 230 1.15 34.32 -6.81
C HIS A 230 1.27 34.91 -5.42
N GLN A 231 0.18 35.46 -4.86
CA GLN A 231 0.19 36.00 -3.50
C GLN A 231 0.39 34.87 -2.44
N ILE A 232 -0.19 33.71 -2.65
CA ILE A 232 0.04 32.56 -1.78
C ILE A 232 1.49 32.10 -1.82
N GLU A 233 2.06 31.95 -3.02
CA GLU A 233 3.47 31.54 -3.20
C GLU A 233 4.46 32.57 -2.62
N ALA A 234 4.16 33.86 -2.76
CA ALA A 234 5.01 34.97 -2.23
C ALA A 234 5.03 34.99 -0.69
N GLY A 235 3.96 34.57 -0.03
CA GLY A 235 3.85 34.59 1.42
C GLY A 235 3.77 36.00 2.01
N GLY A 236 3.66 36.15 3.34
CA GLY A 236 3.77 37.40 4.07
C GLY A 236 2.63 38.42 3.82
N ASN A 237 1.51 38.00 3.24
CA ASN A 237 0.35 38.83 2.95
C ASN A 237 -0.96 38.22 3.46
N GLU A 238 -2.07 38.98 3.42
CA GLU A 238 -3.38 38.50 3.94
C GLU A 238 -3.90 37.29 3.17
N THR A 239 -3.73 37.24 1.85
CA THR A 239 -4.16 36.11 1.00
C THR A 239 -3.42 34.84 1.39
N ALA A 240 -2.12 34.90 1.61
CA ALA A 240 -1.33 33.76 2.09
C ALA A 240 -1.74 33.31 3.51
N ALA A 241 -2.08 34.29 4.39
CA ALA A 241 -2.58 33.97 5.73
C ALA A 241 -3.95 33.27 5.71
N VAL A 242 -4.84 33.64 4.77
CA VAL A 242 -6.11 32.92 4.55
C VAL A 242 -5.84 31.51 4.03
N ALA A 243 -4.93 31.34 3.09
CA ALA A 243 -4.55 30.04 2.55
C ALA A 243 -3.98 29.10 3.65
N ASP A 244 -3.07 29.61 4.49
CA ASP A 244 -2.47 28.85 5.59
C ASP A 244 -3.53 28.45 6.64
N LEU A 245 -4.42 29.36 7.01
CA LEU A 245 -5.52 29.08 7.94
C LEU A 245 -6.43 27.96 7.44
N ILE A 246 -6.85 28.03 6.17
CA ILE A 246 -7.77 27.07 5.57
C ILE A 246 -7.08 25.73 5.37
N SER A 247 -5.90 25.72 4.75
CA SER A 247 -5.16 24.50 4.49
C SER A 247 -4.81 23.74 5.78
N THR A 248 -4.42 24.46 6.83
CA THR A 248 -4.17 23.88 8.16
C THR A 248 -5.43 23.28 8.76
N ALA A 249 -6.57 23.97 8.69
CA ALA A 249 -7.83 23.47 9.24
C ALA A 249 -8.35 22.25 8.47
N VAL A 250 -8.26 22.25 7.14
CA VAL A 250 -8.65 21.11 6.28
C VAL A 250 -7.70 19.93 6.48
N LEU A 251 -6.39 20.16 6.59
CA LEU A 251 -5.41 19.11 6.82
C LEU A 251 -5.69 18.33 8.11
N ARG A 252 -6.04 19.01 9.20
CA ARG A 252 -6.45 18.33 10.45
C ARG A 252 -7.63 17.38 10.22
N ARG A 253 -8.63 17.78 9.41
CA ARG A 253 -9.77 16.92 9.06
C ARG A 253 -9.35 15.72 8.20
N HIS A 254 -8.38 15.91 7.28
CA HIS A 254 -7.82 14.79 6.53
C HIS A 254 -7.15 13.76 7.46
N LEU A 255 -6.37 14.21 8.44
CA LEU A 255 -5.74 13.31 9.41
C LEU A 255 -6.77 12.55 10.26
N GLU A 256 -7.84 13.23 10.71
CA GLU A 256 -8.95 12.59 11.43
C GLU A 256 -9.66 11.53 10.55
N THR A 257 -9.90 11.82 9.27
CA THR A 257 -10.49 10.87 8.31
C THR A 257 -9.58 9.64 8.12
N MET A 258 -8.27 9.86 7.98
CA MET A 258 -7.30 8.76 7.82
C MET A 258 -7.16 7.94 9.09
N LEU A 259 -7.23 8.57 10.27
CA LEU A 259 -7.19 7.87 11.56
C LEU A 259 -8.38 6.90 11.74
N ARG A 260 -9.57 7.23 11.18
CA ARG A 260 -10.71 6.29 11.14
C ARG A 260 -10.39 4.98 10.42
N LEU A 261 -9.43 5.02 9.49
CA LEU A 261 -8.93 3.84 8.76
C LEU A 261 -7.72 3.19 9.45
N GLY A 262 -7.26 3.71 10.59
CA GLY A 262 -6.03 3.29 11.26
C GLY A 262 -4.76 3.68 10.49
N ILE A 263 -4.80 4.80 9.75
CA ILE A 263 -3.69 5.33 8.95
C ILE A 263 -3.11 6.56 9.63
N GLU A 264 -1.81 6.54 9.87
CA GLU A 264 -1.06 7.57 10.59
C GLU A 264 0.22 7.93 9.83
N TYR A 265 0.71 9.16 10.07
CA TYR A 265 1.88 9.72 9.41
C TYR A 265 2.92 10.15 10.45
N ASP A 266 4.19 10.14 10.06
CA ASP A 266 5.28 10.63 10.90
C ASP A 266 5.58 12.10 10.59
N PHE A 267 5.49 12.50 9.29
CA PHE A 267 5.86 13.83 8.85
C PHE A 267 4.98 14.36 7.71
N LEU A 268 4.66 15.66 7.78
CA LEU A 268 3.84 16.40 6.83
C LEU A 268 4.67 17.53 6.20
N PRO A 269 5.47 17.26 5.16
CA PRO A 269 6.20 18.30 4.44
C PRO A 269 5.24 19.18 3.63
N ARG A 270 5.32 20.50 3.81
CA ARG A 270 4.53 21.47 3.06
C ARG A 270 5.31 22.03 1.87
N GLU A 271 4.66 22.20 0.73
CA GLU A 271 5.28 22.79 -0.46
C GLU A 271 5.78 24.22 -0.21
N SER A 272 5.07 25.00 0.60
CA SER A 272 5.49 26.37 0.96
C SER A 272 6.91 26.42 1.55
N GLU A 273 7.29 25.47 2.41
CA GLU A 273 8.62 25.45 3.03
C GLU A 273 9.71 25.01 2.04
N ILE A 274 9.40 24.16 1.06
CA ILE A 274 10.33 23.81 -0.02
C ILE A 274 10.71 25.07 -0.80
N LEU A 275 9.75 25.99 -0.99
CA LEU A 275 9.98 27.29 -1.63
C LEU A 275 10.75 28.26 -0.71
N HIS A 276 10.25 28.48 0.52
CA HIS A 276 10.80 29.46 1.45
C HIS A 276 12.19 29.10 1.99
N LEU A 277 12.50 27.80 2.14
CA LEU A 277 13.81 27.32 2.59
C LEU A 277 14.83 27.15 1.45
N HIS A 278 14.51 27.62 0.27
CA HIS A 278 15.40 27.62 -0.90
C HIS A 278 15.94 26.21 -1.27
N PHE A 279 15.10 25.17 -1.17
CA PHE A 279 15.49 23.83 -1.59
C PHE A 279 15.79 23.76 -3.07
N TRP A 280 15.01 24.49 -3.87
CA TRP A 280 15.22 24.53 -5.31
C TRP A 280 16.57 25.13 -5.67
N GLU A 281 16.97 26.23 -5.06
CA GLU A 281 18.26 26.88 -5.34
C GLU A 281 19.44 25.94 -5.05
N ALA A 282 19.36 25.17 -3.97
CA ALA A 282 20.37 24.17 -3.65
C ALA A 282 20.39 23.02 -4.70
N ALA A 283 19.23 22.56 -5.16
CA ALA A 283 19.10 21.53 -6.19
C ALA A 283 19.58 22.07 -7.56
N PHE A 284 19.21 23.33 -7.90
CA PHE A 284 19.58 23.98 -9.14
C PHE A 284 21.10 24.04 -9.33
N GLU A 285 21.83 24.45 -8.29
CA GLU A 285 23.30 24.52 -8.35
C GLU A 285 23.93 23.14 -8.52
N GLN A 286 23.38 22.09 -7.91
CA GLN A 286 23.84 20.72 -8.10
C GLN A 286 23.57 20.21 -9.51
N LEU A 287 22.37 20.42 -10.04
CA LEU A 287 21.97 20.02 -11.39
C LEU A 287 22.79 20.73 -12.47
N LYS A 288 23.05 22.04 -12.27
CA LYS A 288 23.88 22.83 -13.17
C LYS A 288 25.34 22.37 -13.16
N LYS A 289 25.91 22.14 -11.98
CA LYS A 289 27.30 21.69 -11.81
C LYS A 289 27.56 20.34 -12.49
N THR A 290 26.56 19.45 -12.48
CA THR A 290 26.67 18.13 -13.12
C THR A 290 26.32 18.13 -14.61
N GLY A 291 25.87 19.27 -15.17
CA GLY A 291 25.48 19.40 -16.58
C GLY A 291 24.12 18.75 -16.92
N VAL A 292 23.38 18.27 -15.91
CA VAL A 292 22.03 17.72 -16.09
C VAL A 292 21.05 18.80 -16.53
N LEU A 293 21.23 20.00 -15.97
CA LEU A 293 20.46 21.20 -16.30
C LEU A 293 21.33 22.16 -17.10
N TYR A 294 20.86 22.55 -18.28
CA TYR A 294 21.53 23.49 -19.16
C TYR A 294 20.58 24.58 -19.66
N PHE A 295 21.16 25.74 -20.03
CA PHE A 295 20.40 26.86 -20.56
C PHE A 295 20.26 26.72 -22.08
N GLU A 296 19.04 26.87 -22.62
CA GLU A 296 18.74 26.80 -24.04
C GLU A 296 18.63 28.23 -24.63
N PRO A 297 19.66 28.70 -25.34
CA PRO A 297 19.69 30.09 -25.86
C PRO A 297 18.84 30.29 -27.12
N GLU A 298 18.53 29.18 -27.84
CA GLU A 298 17.81 29.18 -29.11
C GLU A 298 16.84 27.99 -29.16
N GLY A 299 15.95 27.94 -30.14
CA GLY A 299 15.01 26.82 -30.34
C GLY A 299 13.67 27.03 -29.65
N LYS A 300 12.96 25.90 -29.46
CA LYS A 300 11.59 25.84 -28.90
C LYS A 300 11.51 26.32 -27.44
N ASN A 301 12.53 26.01 -26.64
CA ASN A 301 12.58 26.35 -25.22
C ASN A 301 13.54 27.52 -24.94
N LYS A 302 13.69 28.43 -25.91
CA LYS A 302 14.58 29.57 -25.81
C LYS A 302 14.41 30.36 -24.49
N GLY A 303 15.53 30.57 -23.80
CA GLY A 303 15.57 31.29 -22.54
C GLY A 303 15.19 30.47 -21.31
N CYS A 304 14.95 29.17 -21.49
CA CYS A 304 14.63 28.27 -20.41
C CYS A 304 15.86 27.46 -19.94
N TRP A 305 15.82 26.97 -18.70
CA TRP A 305 16.69 25.90 -18.24
C TRP A 305 15.97 24.58 -18.43
N VAL A 306 16.65 23.66 -19.13
CA VAL A 306 16.07 22.39 -19.56
C VAL A 306 16.91 21.21 -19.12
N MET A 307 16.28 20.03 -19.03
CA MET A 307 16.90 18.75 -18.75
C MET A 307 16.65 17.82 -19.95
N SER A 308 17.71 17.20 -20.48
CA SER A 308 17.63 16.26 -21.59
C SER A 308 16.81 15.02 -21.22
N ARG A 309 16.17 14.38 -22.20
CA ARG A 309 15.49 13.11 -22.00
C ARG A 309 16.47 11.94 -21.85
N PRO A 310 16.07 10.83 -21.19
CA PRO A 310 16.88 9.63 -21.09
C PRO A 310 17.23 9.08 -22.47
N GLY A 311 18.52 8.87 -22.75
CA GLY A 311 19.00 8.30 -24.01
C GLY A 311 19.07 9.26 -25.19
N ALA A 312 18.72 10.53 -25.04
CA ALA A 312 19.10 11.55 -26.00
C ALA A 312 20.63 11.64 -25.98
N ALA A 313 21.29 11.23 -27.07
CA ALA A 313 22.72 11.46 -27.26
C ALA A 313 22.88 12.98 -27.37
N THR A 314 23.41 13.63 -26.34
CA THR A 314 23.87 15.01 -26.43
C THR A 314 25.09 15.04 -27.31
N VAL A 315 24.86 15.16 -28.61
CA VAL A 315 25.93 15.59 -29.53
C VAL A 315 26.12 17.08 -29.21
N GLU A 316 27.34 17.43 -28.87
CA GLU A 316 27.69 18.82 -28.52
C GLU A 316 27.22 19.76 -29.68
N GLY A 317 26.19 20.57 -29.40
CA GLY A 317 25.60 21.51 -30.36
C GLY A 317 24.24 21.13 -30.99
N GLU A 318 23.65 19.97 -30.69
CA GLU A 318 22.29 19.65 -31.10
C GLU A 318 21.28 20.08 -30.01
N ILE A 319 20.22 20.78 -30.44
CA ILE A 319 19.10 21.21 -29.56
C ILE A 319 18.15 20.01 -29.41
N ASP A 320 17.97 19.53 -28.16
CA ASP A 320 16.92 18.53 -27.85
C ASP A 320 15.54 19.24 -27.77
N GLU A 321 14.82 19.28 -28.89
CA GLU A 321 13.49 19.92 -28.98
C GLU A 321 12.47 19.33 -27.99
N ASP A 322 12.74 18.16 -27.47
CA ASP A 322 11.91 17.43 -26.51
C ASP A 322 12.43 17.54 -25.07
N ALA A 323 13.47 18.33 -24.81
CA ALA A 323 14.02 18.56 -23.49
C ALA A 323 12.94 19.09 -22.52
N LYS A 324 13.00 18.61 -21.27
CA LYS A 324 12.01 19.00 -20.24
C LYS A 324 12.36 20.38 -19.67
N VAL A 325 11.43 21.33 -19.76
CA VAL A 325 11.59 22.64 -19.15
C VAL A 325 11.48 22.54 -17.63
N ILE A 326 12.56 22.92 -16.94
CA ILE A 326 12.65 22.94 -15.47
C ILE A 326 12.46 24.35 -14.93
N VAL A 327 13.11 25.36 -15.57
CA VAL A 327 12.86 26.77 -15.27
C VAL A 327 12.47 27.48 -16.57
N ARG A 328 11.35 28.18 -16.52
CA ARG A 328 10.85 28.94 -17.66
C ARG A 328 11.69 30.22 -17.90
N SER A 329 11.58 30.77 -19.09
CA SER A 329 12.29 32.01 -19.49
C SER A 329 12.01 33.23 -18.60
N ASN A 330 10.91 33.25 -17.89
CA ASN A 330 10.58 34.27 -16.89
C ASN A 330 11.12 33.97 -15.48
N GLY A 331 11.95 32.94 -15.31
CA GLY A 331 12.53 32.52 -14.03
C GLY A 331 11.64 31.65 -13.16
N THR A 332 10.40 31.33 -13.60
CA THR A 332 9.49 30.46 -12.80
C THR A 332 9.92 28.99 -12.86
N VAL A 333 10.11 28.38 -11.70
CA VAL A 333 10.41 26.96 -11.53
C VAL A 333 9.15 26.15 -11.80
N THR A 334 9.27 25.09 -12.60
CA THR A 334 8.16 24.15 -12.80
C THR A 334 8.03 23.19 -11.62
N TYR A 335 6.89 22.49 -11.53
CA TYR A 335 6.69 21.46 -10.49
C TYR A 335 7.77 20.37 -10.51
N VAL A 336 8.33 20.03 -11.68
CA VAL A 336 9.42 19.06 -11.81
C VAL A 336 10.66 19.47 -11.03
N GLY A 337 11.02 20.76 -11.07
CA GLY A 337 12.16 21.27 -10.31
C GLY A 337 11.95 21.16 -8.79
N LYS A 338 10.74 21.48 -8.31
CA LYS A 338 10.38 21.33 -6.90
C LYS A 338 10.44 19.85 -6.47
N ASP A 339 9.91 18.94 -7.30
CA ASP A 339 9.95 17.50 -7.05
C ASP A 339 11.38 16.96 -6.95
N ILE A 340 12.28 17.36 -7.86
CA ILE A 340 13.69 16.97 -7.82
C ILE A 340 14.33 17.43 -6.51
N ALA A 341 14.15 18.70 -6.12
CA ALA A 341 14.72 19.25 -4.90
C ALA A 341 14.23 18.48 -3.65
N TYR A 342 12.94 18.19 -3.59
CA TYR A 342 12.36 17.44 -2.48
C TYR A 342 12.88 16.00 -2.42
N HIS A 343 13.06 15.33 -3.56
CA HIS A 343 13.62 13.97 -3.60
C HIS A 343 15.10 13.93 -3.24
N LEU A 344 15.88 14.95 -3.57
CA LEU A 344 17.25 15.09 -3.07
C LEU A 344 17.28 15.16 -1.53
N TRP A 345 16.35 15.90 -0.93
CA TRP A 345 16.21 15.94 0.52
C TRP A 345 15.80 14.57 1.08
N LYS A 346 14.83 13.87 0.48
CA LYS A 346 14.42 12.52 0.92
C LYS A 346 15.58 11.53 0.98
N PHE A 347 16.53 11.63 0.05
CA PHE A 347 17.75 10.81 0.04
C PHE A 347 18.91 11.39 0.86
N GLY A 348 18.73 12.54 1.50
CA GLY A 348 19.80 13.20 2.26
C GLY A 348 20.89 13.83 1.39
N LEU A 349 20.62 14.12 0.12
CA LEU A 349 21.57 14.62 -0.87
C LEU A 349 21.51 16.15 -1.05
N LEU A 350 20.48 16.82 -0.51
CA LEU A 350 20.25 18.26 -0.77
C LEU A 350 21.19 19.17 0.01
N GLY A 351 21.65 18.76 1.20
CA GLY A 351 22.45 19.59 2.11
C GLY A 351 21.66 20.72 2.79
N ARG A 352 20.34 20.65 2.77
CA ARG A 352 19.39 21.52 3.47
C ARG A 352 18.32 20.68 4.15
N ASP A 353 17.70 21.25 5.21
CA ASP A 353 16.67 20.56 5.98
C ASP A 353 15.52 21.53 6.31
N PHE A 354 14.37 20.98 6.70
CA PHE A 354 13.23 21.70 7.23
C PHE A 354 13.44 22.07 8.70
N GLY A 355 12.72 23.09 9.19
CA GLY A 355 12.35 23.13 10.59
C GLY A 355 11.16 22.19 10.84
N TYR A 356 10.98 21.72 12.07
CA TYR A 356 9.96 20.75 12.44
C TYR A 356 9.16 21.22 13.63
N LYS A 357 7.81 21.08 13.57
CA LYS A 357 6.91 21.38 14.68
C LYS A 357 5.93 20.22 14.90
N PRO A 358 5.56 19.91 16.17
CA PRO A 358 4.44 19.03 16.45
C PRO A 358 3.17 19.57 15.80
N PHE A 359 2.33 18.69 15.23
CA PHE A 359 1.12 19.13 14.54
C PHE A 359 -0.13 18.38 14.95
N PHE A 360 -0.04 17.05 15.07
CA PHE A 360 -1.18 16.21 15.37
C PHE A 360 -0.78 15.07 16.31
N ASP A 361 -1.59 14.85 17.38
CA ASP A 361 -1.29 13.84 18.38
C ASP A 361 -2.04 12.55 18.04
N TYR A 362 -1.29 11.46 17.87
CA TYR A 362 -1.81 10.10 17.89
C TYR A 362 -1.76 9.53 19.31
N SER A 363 -2.29 8.32 19.51
CA SER A 363 -2.35 7.72 20.86
C SER A 363 -0.98 7.40 21.46
N ASP A 364 0.05 7.18 20.64
CA ASP A 364 1.38 6.71 21.03
C ASP A 364 2.53 7.58 20.50
N ARG A 365 2.23 8.58 19.66
CA ARG A 365 3.25 9.44 19.02
C ARG A 365 2.67 10.73 18.47
N GLU A 366 3.55 11.67 18.19
CA GLU A 366 3.24 12.92 17.50
C GLU A 366 3.50 12.82 15.99
N CYS A 367 2.66 13.46 15.19
CA CYS A 367 2.90 13.74 13.78
C CYS A 367 3.48 15.15 13.64
N TRP A 368 4.58 15.26 12.93
CA TRP A 368 5.31 16.51 12.74
C TRP A 368 4.95 17.18 11.41
N ILE A 369 5.06 18.49 11.36
CA ILE A 369 4.87 19.30 10.13
C ILE A 369 6.13 20.12 9.87
N SER A 370 6.42 20.36 8.59
CA SER A 370 7.52 21.25 8.19
C SER A 370 7.24 22.69 8.61
N ALA A 371 8.29 23.43 8.94
CA ALA A 371 8.26 24.82 9.29
C ALA A 371 9.55 25.51 8.84
N GLU A 372 9.54 26.85 8.72
CA GLU A 372 10.74 27.64 8.48
C GLU A 372 11.67 27.60 9.71
N HIS A 373 11.07 27.74 10.91
CA HIS A 373 11.76 27.61 12.19
C HIS A 373 11.07 26.52 13.00
N GLY A 374 11.83 25.56 13.48
CA GLY A 374 11.36 24.41 14.20
C GLY A 374 11.84 24.31 15.65
N GLU A 375 11.44 23.23 16.31
CA GLU A 375 11.93 22.88 17.63
C GLU A 375 13.33 22.23 17.54
N GLU A 376 14.17 22.44 18.55
CA GLU A 376 15.52 21.85 18.59
C GLU A 376 15.49 20.32 18.76
N ASN A 377 14.52 19.82 19.52
CA ASN A 377 14.35 18.40 19.77
C ASN A 377 13.24 17.83 18.88
N HIS A 378 13.61 17.29 17.75
CA HIS A 378 12.70 16.66 16.79
C HIS A 378 13.29 15.34 16.26
N PRO A 379 12.45 14.37 15.80
CA PRO A 379 12.91 13.21 15.07
C PRO A 379 13.66 13.62 13.80
N HIS A 380 14.60 12.81 13.37
CA HIS A 380 15.25 13.01 12.08
C HIS A 380 14.44 12.36 10.98
N PHE A 381 14.08 13.16 9.98
CA PHE A 381 13.36 12.74 8.78
C PHE A 381 14.25 12.87 7.54
N GLY A 382 13.93 12.15 6.46
CA GLY A 382 14.74 12.11 5.26
C GLY A 382 15.99 11.21 5.39
N GLY A 383 16.91 11.28 4.43
CA GLY A 383 18.09 10.44 4.38
C GLY A 383 17.79 8.95 4.19
N ALA A 384 16.69 8.61 3.55
CA ALA A 384 16.25 7.24 3.34
C ALA A 384 17.13 6.52 2.30
N ARG A 385 17.27 5.21 2.45
CA ARG A 385 17.98 4.37 1.49
C ARG A 385 17.10 3.99 0.29
N ALA A 386 15.79 3.87 0.50
CA ALA A 386 14.79 3.58 -0.53
C ALA A 386 13.56 4.47 -0.36
N ILE A 387 12.98 4.89 -1.47
CA ILE A 387 11.80 5.75 -1.48
C ILE A 387 10.70 5.08 -2.31
N TYR A 388 9.48 5.10 -1.77
CA TYR A 388 8.27 4.64 -2.42
C TYR A 388 7.26 5.79 -2.44
N ASN A 389 6.96 6.30 -3.63
CA ASN A 389 5.93 7.31 -3.84
C ASN A 389 4.65 6.65 -4.35
N VAL A 390 3.61 6.66 -3.53
CA VAL A 390 2.29 6.11 -3.88
C VAL A 390 1.47 7.18 -4.58
N ILE A 391 1.48 7.16 -5.90
CA ILE A 391 0.91 8.21 -6.75
C ILE A 391 0.16 7.57 -7.93
N ASP A 392 -0.95 8.22 -8.35
CA ASP A 392 -1.75 7.82 -9.51
C ASP A 392 -0.89 7.63 -10.79
N SER A 393 -1.21 6.62 -11.60
CA SER A 393 -0.47 6.28 -12.82
C SER A 393 -0.34 7.43 -13.81
N ARG A 394 -1.29 8.37 -13.82
CA ARG A 394 -1.25 9.59 -14.67
C ARG A 394 -0.13 10.55 -14.31
N GLN A 395 0.54 10.38 -13.17
CA GLN A 395 1.68 11.17 -12.71
C GLN A 395 3.04 10.49 -12.99
N SER A 396 3.11 9.58 -13.96
CA SER A 396 4.34 8.84 -14.27
C SER A 396 5.45 9.72 -14.84
N ASP A 397 5.11 10.75 -15.65
CA ASP A 397 6.11 11.64 -16.26
C ASP A 397 6.91 12.44 -15.20
N PRO A 398 6.30 13.10 -14.19
CA PRO A 398 7.05 13.74 -13.10
C PRO A 398 8.00 12.78 -12.38
N GLN A 399 7.55 11.56 -12.09
CA GLN A 399 8.36 10.57 -11.38
C GLN A 399 9.57 10.12 -12.21
N SER A 400 9.38 9.93 -13.51
CA SER A 400 10.47 9.60 -14.44
C SER A 400 11.52 10.70 -14.50
N ASN A 401 11.12 11.97 -14.46
CA ASN A 401 12.04 13.11 -14.45
C ASN A 401 12.92 13.16 -13.18
N VAL A 402 12.37 12.78 -12.02
CA VAL A 402 13.17 12.66 -10.78
C VAL A 402 14.24 11.58 -10.91
N ILE A 403 13.88 10.38 -11.42
CA ILE A 403 14.82 9.27 -11.64
C ILE A 403 15.93 9.70 -12.60
N GLN A 404 15.56 10.40 -13.66
CA GLN A 404 16.52 10.92 -14.65
C GLN A 404 17.49 11.92 -14.03
N ALA A 405 16.99 12.86 -13.24
CA ALA A 405 17.81 13.85 -12.54
C ALA A 405 18.82 13.18 -11.62
N LEU A 406 18.39 12.21 -10.80
CA LEU A 406 19.26 11.44 -9.92
C LEU A 406 20.37 10.71 -10.69
N ARG A 407 20.03 10.01 -11.77
CA ARG A 407 21.01 9.32 -12.61
C ARG A 407 22.00 10.28 -13.28
N GLY A 408 21.49 11.39 -13.82
CA GLY A 408 22.33 12.42 -14.45
C GLY A 408 23.32 13.07 -13.48
N MET A 409 22.93 13.22 -12.21
CA MET A 409 23.81 13.70 -11.13
C MET A 409 24.79 12.61 -10.61
N GLY A 410 24.75 11.38 -11.11
CA GLY A 410 25.58 10.27 -10.67
C GLY A 410 25.03 9.49 -9.47
N HIS A 411 23.82 9.76 -9.01
CA HIS A 411 23.17 9.06 -7.92
C HIS A 411 22.38 7.83 -8.40
N THR A 412 23.09 6.91 -9.10
CA THR A 412 22.49 5.72 -9.74
C THR A 412 21.86 4.78 -8.70
N GLU A 413 22.52 4.56 -7.56
CA GLU A 413 21.98 3.70 -6.49
C GLU A 413 20.65 4.23 -5.96
N GLN A 414 20.53 5.55 -5.76
CA GLN A 414 19.30 6.18 -5.29
C GLN A 414 18.20 6.13 -6.36
N ALA A 415 18.57 6.35 -7.62
CA ALA A 415 17.63 6.24 -8.74
C ALA A 415 17.05 4.81 -8.88
N ASP A 416 17.87 3.76 -8.64
CA ASP A 416 17.43 2.35 -8.69
C ASP A 416 16.59 1.95 -7.47
N ARG A 417 16.68 2.70 -6.37
CA ARG A 417 15.91 2.52 -5.12
C ARG A 417 14.74 3.49 -4.97
N TYR A 418 14.44 4.22 -6.01
CA TYR A 418 13.26 5.05 -6.11
C TYR A 418 12.16 4.28 -6.82
N THR A 419 11.01 4.11 -6.19
CA THR A 419 9.86 3.40 -6.75
C THR A 419 8.66 4.33 -6.88
N HIS A 420 8.22 4.58 -8.10
CA HIS A 420 6.88 5.07 -8.34
C HIS A 420 5.90 3.91 -8.12
N PHE A 421 5.27 3.88 -6.93
CA PHE A 421 4.20 2.94 -6.62
C PHE A 421 2.91 3.45 -7.27
N SER A 422 2.79 3.20 -8.57
CA SER A 422 1.63 3.67 -9.36
C SER A 422 0.40 2.82 -9.10
N TYR A 423 -0.77 3.43 -9.16
CA TYR A 423 -2.07 2.75 -9.06
C TYR A 423 -3.11 3.41 -9.96
N GLU A 424 -4.15 2.66 -10.35
CA GLU A 424 -5.27 3.14 -11.13
C GLU A 424 -6.40 3.69 -10.26
N MET A 425 -7.28 4.47 -10.84
CA MET A 425 -8.35 5.18 -10.14
C MET A 425 -9.42 4.25 -9.53
N VAL A 426 -10.19 4.81 -8.59
CA VAL A 426 -11.43 4.24 -8.08
C VAL A 426 -12.62 4.95 -8.72
N ALA A 427 -13.51 4.16 -9.28
CA ALA A 427 -14.82 4.57 -9.81
C ALA A 427 -15.93 3.94 -8.95
N LEU A 428 -17.19 4.22 -9.28
CA LEU A 428 -18.36 3.59 -8.66
C LEU A 428 -19.05 2.66 -9.64
N THR A 429 -19.68 1.59 -9.15
CA THR A 429 -20.72 0.94 -9.97
C THR A 429 -21.92 1.88 -10.14
N PRO A 430 -22.69 1.79 -11.24
CA PRO A 430 -23.93 2.57 -11.40
C PRO A 430 -24.87 2.39 -10.22
N ARG A 431 -25.02 1.17 -9.71
CA ARG A 431 -25.81 0.85 -8.52
C ARG A 431 -25.36 1.65 -7.30
N CYS A 432 -24.06 1.63 -7.02
CA CYS A 432 -23.49 2.36 -5.89
C CYS A 432 -23.71 3.88 -6.04
N ALA A 433 -23.57 4.42 -7.24
CA ALA A 433 -23.84 5.84 -7.50
C ALA A 433 -25.30 6.22 -7.19
N VAL A 434 -26.26 5.40 -7.61
CA VAL A 434 -27.70 5.58 -7.30
C VAL A 434 -27.95 5.48 -5.78
N GLU A 435 -27.37 4.49 -5.09
CA GLU A 435 -27.47 4.34 -3.63
C GLU A 435 -26.92 5.55 -2.89
N LEU A 436 -25.91 6.22 -3.44
CA LEU A 436 -25.34 7.46 -2.92
C LEU A 436 -26.21 8.70 -3.23
N GLY A 437 -27.30 8.54 -3.99
CA GLY A 437 -28.22 9.61 -4.34
C GLY A 437 -27.84 10.41 -5.57
N TYR A 438 -26.95 9.89 -6.42
CA TYR A 438 -26.60 10.51 -7.71
C TYR A 438 -27.63 10.14 -8.78
N GLU A 439 -28.00 11.11 -9.63
CA GLU A 439 -28.75 10.86 -10.84
C GLU A 439 -27.83 10.24 -11.90
N VAL A 440 -28.09 8.99 -12.25
CA VAL A 440 -27.34 8.25 -13.29
C VAL A 440 -28.19 8.18 -14.54
N PRO A 441 -27.73 8.71 -15.69
CA PRO A 441 -28.43 8.58 -16.94
C PRO A 441 -28.70 7.12 -17.31
N GLU A 442 -29.85 6.84 -17.98
CA GLU A 442 -30.22 5.45 -18.35
C GLU A 442 -29.15 4.76 -19.20
N GLU A 443 -28.49 5.50 -20.09
CA GLU A 443 -27.39 4.99 -20.93
C GLU A 443 -26.15 4.56 -20.12
N ASP A 444 -25.95 5.16 -18.95
CA ASP A 444 -24.80 4.88 -18.06
C ASP A 444 -25.07 3.74 -17.07
N LEU A 445 -26.34 3.34 -16.87
CA LEU A 445 -26.71 2.23 -15.97
C LEU A 445 -26.14 0.87 -16.40
N SER A 446 -25.85 0.70 -17.69
CA SER A 446 -25.26 -0.52 -18.24
C SER A 446 -23.72 -0.53 -18.26
N ARG A 447 -23.06 0.56 -17.87
CA ARG A 447 -21.59 0.64 -17.83
C ARG A 447 -21.03 -0.20 -16.70
N ALA A 448 -19.79 -0.67 -16.87
CA ALA A 448 -19.07 -1.37 -15.83
C ALA A 448 -18.78 -0.47 -14.62
N TYR A 449 -18.58 0.84 -14.86
CA TYR A 449 -18.33 1.83 -13.82
C TYR A 449 -18.62 3.26 -14.29
N ILE A 450 -18.76 4.16 -13.33
CA ILE A 450 -18.91 5.61 -13.50
C ILE A 450 -17.75 6.29 -12.83
N GLU A 451 -17.04 7.17 -13.55
CA GLU A 451 -15.93 7.94 -12.99
C GLU A 451 -16.44 8.98 -11.99
N VAL A 452 -15.82 8.98 -10.80
CA VAL A 452 -16.08 9.97 -9.76
C VAL A 452 -15.25 11.23 -10.06
N SER A 453 -15.91 12.35 -10.31
CA SER A 453 -15.25 13.63 -10.56
C SER A 453 -15.88 14.75 -9.73
N GLY A 454 -15.14 15.25 -8.76
CA GLY A 454 -15.56 16.39 -7.94
C GLY A 454 -15.84 17.69 -8.74
N ARG A 455 -15.28 17.82 -9.95
CA ARG A 455 -15.54 18.94 -10.87
C ARG A 455 -16.91 18.86 -11.55
N LYS A 456 -17.44 17.65 -11.72
CA LYS A 456 -18.73 17.39 -12.37
C LYS A 456 -19.88 17.17 -11.36
N GLY A 457 -19.67 17.43 -10.07
CA GLY A 457 -20.66 17.18 -9.03
C GLY A 457 -20.79 15.72 -8.55
N PHE A 458 -20.04 14.79 -9.16
CA PHE A 458 -19.98 13.37 -8.78
C PHE A 458 -18.83 13.08 -7.83
N GLY A 459 -18.71 13.85 -6.75
CA GLY A 459 -17.65 13.66 -5.77
C GLY A 459 -18.16 12.94 -4.52
N VAL A 460 -17.69 11.72 -4.25
CA VAL A 460 -18.03 11.01 -3.01
C VAL A 460 -17.02 11.37 -1.93
N LYS A 461 -17.48 12.07 -0.89
CA LYS A 461 -16.65 12.37 0.29
C LYS A 461 -16.30 11.07 1.01
N ALA A 462 -15.06 10.95 1.44
CA ALA A 462 -14.55 9.74 2.09
C ALA A 462 -15.33 9.41 3.36
N ASP A 463 -15.61 10.42 4.19
CA ASP A 463 -16.35 10.22 5.44
C ASP A 463 -17.80 9.80 5.22
N ASP A 464 -18.49 10.35 4.23
CA ASP A 464 -19.86 9.93 3.89
C ASP A 464 -19.90 8.46 3.46
N LEU A 465 -18.88 8.00 2.72
CA LEU A 465 -18.74 6.59 2.34
C LEU A 465 -18.50 5.70 3.56
N ILE A 466 -17.58 6.08 4.44
CA ILE A 466 -17.26 5.36 5.66
C ILE A 466 -18.48 5.28 6.58
N ASP A 467 -19.19 6.39 6.76
CA ASP A 467 -20.39 6.46 7.61
C ASP A 467 -21.50 5.56 7.09
N ARG A 468 -21.72 5.51 5.78
CA ARG A 468 -22.69 4.60 5.17
C ARG A 468 -22.30 3.13 5.33
N LEU A 469 -21.02 2.79 5.17
CA LEU A 469 -20.55 1.43 5.44
C LEU A 469 -20.77 1.03 6.90
N ILE A 470 -20.45 1.91 7.83
CA ILE A 470 -20.65 1.67 9.27
C ILE A 470 -22.15 1.53 9.58
N ALA A 471 -23.01 2.39 9.03
CA ALA A 471 -24.44 2.32 9.24
C ALA A 471 -25.06 1.01 8.72
N ALA A 472 -24.66 0.58 7.51
CA ALA A 472 -25.12 -0.69 6.92
C ALA A 472 -24.67 -1.88 7.78
N THR A 473 -23.40 -1.90 8.20
CA THR A 473 -22.85 -2.95 9.06
C THR A 473 -23.50 -2.95 10.43
N ARG A 474 -23.77 -1.76 10.97
CA ARG A 474 -24.44 -1.61 12.28
C ARG A 474 -25.81 -2.25 12.30
N ALA A 475 -26.61 -2.08 11.26
CA ALA A 475 -27.93 -2.68 11.15
C ALA A 475 -27.87 -4.23 11.25
N GLU A 476 -26.88 -4.85 10.58
CA GLU A 476 -26.65 -6.30 10.64
C GLU A 476 -26.16 -6.76 12.03
N VAL A 477 -25.24 -5.99 12.66
CA VAL A 477 -24.72 -6.31 14.00
C VAL A 477 -25.83 -6.19 15.05
N ASP A 478 -26.66 -5.16 14.99
CA ASP A 478 -27.78 -4.96 15.93
C ASP A 478 -28.81 -6.08 15.84
N ALA A 479 -29.07 -6.61 14.64
CA ALA A 479 -29.98 -7.73 14.44
C ALA A 479 -29.44 -9.06 15.02
N ARG A 480 -28.09 -9.27 14.97
CA ARG A 480 -27.47 -10.56 15.34
C ARG A 480 -26.88 -10.58 16.76
N GLN A 481 -26.42 -9.45 17.28
CA GLN A 481 -25.66 -9.35 18.53
C GLN A 481 -26.47 -8.65 19.64
N THR A 482 -27.74 -9.04 19.81
CA THR A 482 -28.70 -8.41 20.74
C THR A 482 -28.30 -8.49 22.22
N SER A 483 -27.44 -9.44 22.59
CA SER A 483 -26.97 -9.61 23.98
C SER A 483 -25.77 -8.71 24.34
N ARG A 484 -25.18 -8.01 23.40
CA ARG A 484 -24.03 -7.12 23.62
C ARG A 484 -24.48 -5.69 23.87
N ASP A 485 -23.67 -4.94 24.61
CA ASP A 485 -23.95 -3.53 24.85
C ASP A 485 -23.78 -2.65 23.61
N GLU A 486 -24.20 -1.41 23.68
CA GLU A 486 -24.21 -0.44 22.59
C GLU A 486 -22.79 -0.13 22.09
N ALA A 487 -21.82 0.03 23.00
CA ALA A 487 -20.44 0.37 22.66
C ALA A 487 -19.74 -0.79 21.96
N GLU A 488 -19.96 -2.02 22.42
CA GLU A 488 -19.43 -3.22 21.78
C GLU A 488 -19.98 -3.40 20.36
N ARG A 489 -21.30 -3.25 20.18
CA ARG A 489 -21.92 -3.36 18.85
C ARG A 489 -21.41 -2.30 17.88
N LYS A 490 -21.24 -1.05 18.37
CA LYS A 490 -20.65 0.03 17.58
C LYS A 490 -19.24 -0.32 17.13
N LYS A 491 -18.39 -0.76 18.07
CA LYS A 491 -17.00 -1.15 17.76
C LYS A 491 -16.93 -2.30 16.75
N ILE A 492 -17.75 -3.33 16.91
CA ILE A 492 -17.83 -4.46 15.97
C ILE A 492 -18.22 -3.97 14.57
N ALA A 493 -19.23 -3.11 14.47
CA ALA A 493 -19.68 -2.57 13.19
C ALA A 493 -18.60 -1.75 12.50
N GLU A 494 -17.88 -0.90 13.23
CA GLU A 494 -16.75 -0.13 12.72
C GLU A 494 -15.63 -1.05 12.22
N GLN A 495 -15.23 -2.06 12.98
CA GLN A 495 -14.19 -3.02 12.60
C GLN A 495 -14.55 -3.79 11.32
N ILE A 496 -15.81 -4.21 11.18
CA ILE A 496 -16.27 -4.91 9.97
C ILE A 496 -16.30 -3.96 8.77
N ALA A 497 -16.87 -2.76 8.93
CA ALA A 497 -16.98 -1.77 7.85
C ALA A 497 -15.61 -1.34 7.31
N ILE A 498 -14.67 -1.00 8.21
CA ILE A 498 -13.31 -0.62 7.84
C ILE A 498 -12.56 -1.80 7.23
N GLY A 499 -12.71 -3.00 7.80
CA GLY A 499 -12.14 -4.23 7.24
C GLY A 499 -12.63 -4.52 5.82
N ALA A 500 -13.94 -4.35 5.58
CA ALA A 500 -14.56 -4.49 4.27
C ALA A 500 -13.99 -3.48 3.25
N LEU A 501 -13.90 -2.21 3.64
CA LEU A 501 -13.38 -1.15 2.79
C LEU A 501 -11.90 -1.38 2.45
N ARG A 502 -11.06 -1.64 3.45
CA ARG A 502 -9.63 -1.88 3.24
C ARG A 502 -9.40 -3.09 2.35
N TYR A 503 -10.08 -4.21 2.63
CA TYR A 503 -9.95 -5.41 1.82
C TYR A 503 -10.39 -5.18 0.36
N PHE A 504 -11.51 -4.48 0.16
CA PHE A 504 -12.03 -4.17 -1.17
C PHE A 504 -11.01 -3.37 -2.01
N MET A 505 -10.36 -2.37 -1.40
CA MET A 505 -9.33 -1.56 -2.06
C MET A 505 -8.04 -2.33 -2.37
N LEU A 506 -7.76 -3.41 -1.62
CA LEU A 506 -6.50 -4.18 -1.70
C LEU A 506 -6.59 -5.45 -2.54
N LYS A 507 -7.79 -6.02 -2.74
CA LYS A 507 -7.93 -7.30 -3.46
C LYS A 507 -7.64 -7.22 -4.96
N PHE A 508 -7.75 -6.04 -5.54
CA PHE A 508 -7.45 -5.79 -6.95
C PHE A 508 -5.98 -5.39 -7.12
N THR A 509 -5.38 -5.81 -8.24
CA THR A 509 -4.04 -5.33 -8.58
C THR A 509 -4.02 -3.81 -8.71
N ARG A 510 -2.91 -3.19 -8.35
CA ARG A 510 -2.79 -1.72 -8.39
C ARG A 510 -3.03 -1.13 -9.78
N ASN A 511 -2.75 -1.88 -10.85
CA ASN A 511 -2.96 -1.46 -12.24
C ASN A 511 -4.41 -1.65 -12.74
N SER A 512 -5.35 -2.07 -11.90
CA SER A 512 -6.75 -2.23 -12.24
C SER A 512 -7.58 -1.06 -11.78
N VAL A 513 -8.47 -0.55 -12.62
CA VAL A 513 -9.54 0.37 -12.19
C VAL A 513 -10.49 -0.39 -11.28
N ILE A 514 -10.82 0.19 -10.14
CA ILE A 514 -11.76 -0.39 -9.17
C ILE A 514 -13.14 0.25 -9.37
N ALA A 515 -14.17 -0.56 -9.54
CA ALA A 515 -15.57 -0.14 -9.45
C ALA A 515 -16.10 -0.47 -8.05
N PHE A 516 -16.16 0.52 -7.15
CA PHE A 516 -16.60 0.32 -5.78
C PHE A 516 -18.11 0.09 -5.70
N ASP A 517 -18.51 -0.87 -4.85
CA ASP A 517 -19.89 -1.21 -4.58
C ASP A 517 -20.08 -1.65 -3.12
N PHE A 518 -21.10 -1.13 -2.44
CA PHE A 518 -21.37 -1.45 -1.03
C PHE A 518 -21.70 -2.91 -0.80
N LYS A 519 -22.57 -3.49 -1.65
CA LYS A 519 -23.00 -4.88 -1.53
C LYS A 519 -21.83 -5.84 -1.69
N ASP A 520 -20.96 -5.57 -2.67
CA ASP A 520 -19.80 -6.42 -2.94
C ASP A 520 -18.72 -6.29 -1.84
N ALA A 521 -18.55 -5.09 -1.28
CA ALA A 521 -17.59 -4.86 -0.18
C ALA A 521 -18.04 -5.52 1.13
N LEU A 522 -19.33 -5.49 1.45
CA LEU A 522 -19.91 -6.01 2.71
C LEU A 522 -20.34 -7.47 2.61
N SER A 523 -20.15 -8.15 1.48
CA SER A 523 -20.52 -9.55 1.32
C SER A 523 -19.75 -10.46 2.29
N PHE A 524 -20.45 -11.43 2.87
CA PHE A 524 -19.87 -12.51 3.67
C PHE A 524 -19.49 -13.74 2.83
N GLU A 525 -19.59 -13.64 1.52
CA GLU A 525 -19.24 -14.68 0.58
C GLU A 525 -18.19 -14.17 -0.40
N GLY A 526 -17.30 -15.08 -0.83
CA GLY A 526 -16.24 -14.77 -1.77
C GLY A 526 -15.08 -13.98 -1.17
N GLU A 527 -14.34 -13.31 -2.02
CA GLU A 527 -13.09 -12.62 -1.69
C GLU A 527 -13.35 -11.24 -1.07
N THR A 528 -13.66 -11.25 0.26
CA THR A 528 -14.06 -10.06 1.02
C THR A 528 -13.42 -9.99 2.40
N GLY A 529 -13.34 -8.77 2.96
CA GLY A 529 -12.88 -8.54 4.33
C GLY A 529 -13.73 -9.26 5.37
N PRO A 530 -15.07 -9.08 5.35
CA PRO A 530 -15.98 -9.77 6.27
C PRO A 530 -15.84 -11.30 6.26
N TYR A 531 -15.61 -11.92 5.11
CA TYR A 531 -15.35 -13.35 5.02
C TYR A 531 -14.10 -13.77 5.82
N ALA A 532 -12.99 -13.06 5.63
CA ALA A 532 -11.74 -13.34 6.34
C ALA A 532 -11.87 -13.05 7.86
N GLN A 533 -12.54 -11.96 8.25
CA GLN A 533 -12.81 -11.64 9.65
C GLN A 533 -13.72 -12.70 10.31
N TYR A 534 -14.73 -13.18 9.60
CA TYR A 534 -15.61 -14.23 10.09
C TYR A 534 -14.87 -15.54 10.34
N ALA A 535 -13.91 -15.90 9.48
CA ALA A 535 -13.07 -17.08 9.72
C ALA A 535 -12.30 -16.97 11.05
N VAL A 536 -11.72 -15.80 11.36
CA VAL A 536 -11.06 -15.54 12.66
C VAL A 536 -12.02 -15.74 13.83
N VAL A 537 -13.22 -15.16 13.75
CA VAL A 537 -14.23 -15.28 14.81
C VAL A 537 -14.65 -16.74 14.99
N ARG A 538 -14.82 -17.47 13.88
CA ARG A 538 -15.18 -18.91 13.90
C ARG A 538 -14.09 -19.74 14.58
N ILE A 539 -12.82 -19.50 14.26
CA ILE A 539 -11.69 -20.20 14.91
C ILE A 539 -11.65 -19.89 16.41
N ARG A 540 -11.76 -18.61 16.82
CA ARG A 540 -11.81 -18.23 18.24
C ARG A 540 -12.93 -18.94 18.99
N ASN A 541 -14.09 -19.12 18.36
CA ASN A 541 -15.22 -19.83 18.96
C ASN A 541 -14.95 -21.33 19.17
N ILE A 542 -14.10 -21.96 18.36
CA ILE A 542 -13.68 -23.35 18.59
C ILE A 542 -12.94 -23.45 19.93
N PHE A 543 -11.98 -22.60 20.18
CA PHE A 543 -11.21 -22.58 21.45
C PHE A 543 -12.09 -22.22 22.64
N ARG A 544 -13.02 -21.26 22.52
CA ARG A 544 -13.97 -20.91 23.56
C ARG A 544 -14.88 -22.09 23.92
N LYS A 545 -15.44 -22.79 22.93
CA LYS A 545 -16.25 -24.00 23.15
C LYS A 545 -15.45 -25.18 23.68
N GLY A 546 -14.17 -25.27 23.28
CA GLY A 546 -13.24 -26.29 23.78
C GLY A 546 -12.68 -25.99 25.18
N ASN A 547 -13.05 -24.84 25.77
CA ASN A 547 -12.53 -24.39 27.06
C ASN A 547 -10.99 -24.37 27.15
N THR A 548 -10.34 -23.90 26.06
CA THR A 548 -8.89 -23.82 25.92
C THR A 548 -8.51 -22.53 25.17
N THR A 549 -7.21 -22.27 25.02
CA THR A 549 -6.69 -21.14 24.26
C THR A 549 -5.73 -21.61 23.16
N PRO A 550 -5.56 -20.86 22.07
CA PRO A 550 -4.59 -21.19 21.02
C PRO A 550 -3.17 -21.36 21.56
N GLU A 551 -2.75 -20.51 22.51
CA GLU A 551 -1.43 -20.53 23.12
C GLU A 551 -1.20 -21.80 23.95
N ALA A 552 -2.20 -22.19 24.75
CA ALA A 552 -2.15 -23.43 25.55
C ALA A 552 -2.06 -24.66 24.64
N VAL A 553 -2.84 -24.69 23.54
CA VAL A 553 -2.81 -25.77 22.58
C VAL A 553 -1.46 -25.87 21.89
N LEU A 554 -0.87 -24.77 21.48
CA LEU A 554 0.47 -24.77 20.85
C LEU A 554 1.57 -25.17 21.84
N ALA A 555 1.48 -24.76 23.11
CA ALA A 555 2.42 -25.17 24.14
C ALA A 555 2.35 -26.70 24.41
N GLU A 556 1.14 -27.27 24.47
CA GLU A 556 0.97 -28.75 24.55
C GLU A 556 1.50 -29.44 23.30
N PHE A 557 1.30 -28.84 22.12
CA PHE A 557 1.75 -29.40 20.86
C PHE A 557 3.30 -29.43 20.79
N ALA A 558 3.99 -28.42 21.35
CA ALA A 558 5.44 -28.39 21.42
C ALA A 558 6.02 -29.60 22.15
N GLY A 559 5.41 -29.99 23.28
CA GLY A 559 5.84 -31.16 24.04
C GLY A 559 5.62 -32.49 23.30
N LEU A 560 4.67 -32.54 22.34
CA LEU A 560 4.43 -33.69 21.51
C LEU A 560 5.37 -33.78 20.30
N ALA A 561 5.78 -32.63 19.76
CA ALA A 561 6.65 -32.56 18.57
C ALA A 561 8.05 -33.17 18.82
N GLU A 562 8.59 -33.05 20.02
CA GLU A 562 9.87 -33.67 20.40
C GLU A 562 9.81 -35.20 20.45
N LEU A 563 8.64 -35.77 20.67
CA LEU A 563 8.48 -37.21 20.92
C LEU A 563 8.07 -38.04 19.69
N ASP A 564 7.46 -37.43 18.64
CA ASP A 564 6.80 -38.25 17.59
C ASP A 564 6.57 -37.52 16.25
N ARG A 565 7.63 -37.10 15.55
CA ARG A 565 7.52 -36.59 14.17
C ARG A 565 6.80 -37.57 13.23
N ALA A 566 7.02 -38.88 13.40
CA ALA A 566 6.37 -39.91 12.63
C ALA A 566 4.84 -39.90 12.79
N ARG A 567 4.34 -39.57 13.97
CA ARG A 567 2.90 -39.53 14.26
C ARG A 567 2.16 -38.42 13.58
N PHE A 568 2.83 -37.29 13.34
CA PHE A 568 2.21 -36.16 12.59
C PHE A 568 2.06 -36.49 11.11
N ALA A 569 3.00 -37.27 10.54
CA ALA A 569 2.88 -37.78 9.18
C ALA A 569 1.61 -38.63 8.99
N GLU A 570 1.26 -39.45 9.96
CA GLU A 570 0.02 -40.30 9.90
C GLU A 570 -1.25 -39.40 9.79
N PHE A 571 -1.29 -38.25 10.42
CA PHE A 571 -2.44 -37.33 10.37
C PHE A 571 -2.45 -36.40 9.12
N LEU A 572 -1.41 -36.46 8.31
CA LEU A 572 -1.24 -35.71 7.09
C LEU A 572 -1.22 -36.56 5.82
N ASP A 573 -1.08 -37.86 5.98
CA ASP A 573 -1.06 -38.79 4.86
C ASP A 573 -2.47 -39.25 4.48
N GLY A 574 -2.62 -39.61 3.20
CA GLY A 574 -3.88 -40.05 2.62
C GLY A 574 -4.71 -38.87 2.05
N ASP A 575 -5.54 -39.21 1.06
CA ASP A 575 -6.37 -38.22 0.34
C ASP A 575 -7.37 -37.55 1.28
N GLU A 576 -7.80 -38.19 2.34
CA GLU A 576 -8.73 -37.68 3.36
C GLU A 576 -8.11 -36.59 4.27
N ASN A 577 -6.79 -36.46 4.27
CA ASN A 577 -6.05 -35.47 5.06
C ASN A 577 -5.34 -34.39 4.18
N GLU A 578 -5.56 -34.39 2.86
CA GLU A 578 -4.92 -33.48 1.94
C GLU A 578 -5.29 -32.00 2.24
N ASP A 579 -6.50 -31.74 2.71
CA ASP A 579 -6.97 -30.43 3.12
C ASP A 579 -6.25 -29.93 4.39
N ILE A 580 -5.91 -30.82 5.33
CA ILE A 580 -5.09 -30.47 6.51
C ILE A 580 -3.70 -30.04 6.06
N TRP A 581 -3.07 -30.84 5.20
CA TRP A 581 -1.73 -30.51 4.70
C TRP A 581 -1.71 -29.23 3.85
N SER A 582 -2.70 -29.02 3.00
CA SER A 582 -2.87 -27.78 2.24
C SER A 582 -2.91 -26.56 3.14
N LEU A 583 -3.68 -26.64 4.23
CA LEU A 583 -3.81 -25.55 5.21
C LEU A 583 -2.48 -25.25 5.92
N TRP A 584 -1.72 -26.27 6.33
CA TRP A 584 -0.39 -26.08 6.91
C TRP A 584 0.59 -25.45 5.94
N LEU A 585 0.62 -25.90 4.69
CA LEU A 585 1.45 -25.31 3.63
C LEU A 585 1.08 -23.84 3.37
N ARG A 586 -0.22 -23.53 3.36
CA ARG A 586 -0.69 -22.16 3.19
C ARG A 586 -0.21 -21.29 4.34
N ALA A 587 -0.35 -21.74 5.56
CA ALA A 587 0.16 -21.06 6.75
C ALA A 587 1.68 -20.82 6.66
N GLY A 588 2.45 -21.79 6.20
CA GLY A 588 3.89 -21.70 6.04
C GLY A 588 4.40 -20.75 4.94
N ARG A 589 3.52 -20.23 4.07
CA ARG A 589 3.87 -19.33 2.96
C ARG A 589 3.86 -17.85 3.31
N ARG A 590 3.51 -17.45 4.52
CA ARG A 590 3.37 -16.04 4.92
C ARG A 590 4.59 -15.18 4.54
N THR A 591 5.80 -15.61 4.87
CA THR A 591 7.03 -14.86 4.55
C THR A 591 7.29 -14.77 3.05
N MET A 592 7.01 -15.81 2.30
CA MET A 592 7.11 -15.81 0.84
C MET A 592 6.17 -14.77 0.21
N VAL A 593 4.93 -14.70 0.70
CA VAL A 593 3.94 -13.72 0.23
C VAL A 593 4.35 -12.30 0.62
N LEU A 594 4.90 -12.11 1.81
CA LEU A 594 5.45 -10.82 2.25
C LEU A 594 6.55 -10.33 1.30
N ASP A 595 7.55 -11.18 1.02
CA ASP A 595 8.65 -10.86 0.11
C ASP A 595 8.14 -10.57 -1.31
N GLN A 596 7.17 -11.36 -1.79
CA GLN A 596 6.55 -11.15 -3.10
C GLN A 596 5.84 -9.78 -3.16
N CYS A 597 5.05 -9.43 -2.14
CA CYS A 597 4.38 -8.12 -2.09
C CYS A 597 5.36 -6.95 -2.13
N ILE A 598 6.46 -7.05 -1.39
CA ILE A 598 7.49 -6.00 -1.36
C ILE A 598 8.23 -5.92 -2.70
N ALA A 599 8.70 -7.05 -3.23
CA ALA A 599 9.46 -7.11 -4.48
C ALA A 599 8.67 -6.59 -5.69
N THR A 600 7.35 -6.84 -5.72
CA THR A 600 6.47 -6.42 -6.82
C THR A 600 5.71 -5.13 -6.53
N SER A 601 5.81 -4.61 -5.31
CA SER A 601 4.97 -3.51 -4.81
C SER A 601 3.46 -3.79 -4.99
N GLU A 602 3.02 -5.06 -4.76
CA GLU A 602 1.65 -5.48 -5.04
C GLU A 602 0.98 -6.12 -3.79
N PRO A 603 0.25 -5.33 -2.98
CA PRO A 603 -0.44 -5.83 -1.79
C PRO A 603 -1.57 -6.83 -2.07
N ALA A 604 -2.09 -6.91 -3.30
CA ALA A 604 -3.17 -7.82 -3.67
C ALA A 604 -2.81 -9.30 -3.42
N TYR A 605 -1.54 -9.68 -3.52
CA TYR A 605 -1.10 -11.04 -3.16
C TYR A 605 -1.38 -11.37 -1.70
N LEU A 606 -1.23 -10.40 -0.79
CA LEU A 606 -1.52 -10.61 0.62
C LEU A 606 -3.02 -10.75 0.88
N ALA A 607 -3.86 -9.91 0.25
CA ALA A 607 -5.31 -10.02 0.35
C ALA A 607 -5.80 -11.38 -0.15
N LYS A 608 -5.30 -11.82 -1.31
CA LYS A 608 -5.59 -13.15 -1.85
C LYS A 608 -5.14 -14.29 -0.91
N HIS A 609 -3.97 -14.16 -0.30
CA HIS A 609 -3.47 -15.14 0.68
C HIS A 609 -4.37 -15.22 1.92
N ALA A 610 -4.83 -14.08 2.46
CA ALA A 610 -5.78 -14.05 3.57
C ALA A 610 -7.09 -14.77 3.23
N PHE A 611 -7.65 -14.50 2.05
CA PHE A 611 -8.86 -15.17 1.59
C PHE A 611 -8.66 -16.68 1.44
N GLN A 612 -7.58 -17.11 0.78
CA GLN A 612 -7.29 -18.52 0.57
C GLN A 612 -7.08 -19.27 1.89
N LEU A 613 -6.40 -18.64 2.86
CA LEU A 613 -6.21 -19.22 4.19
C LEU A 613 -7.55 -19.38 4.92
N ALA A 614 -8.43 -18.38 4.84
CA ALA A 614 -9.78 -18.44 5.41
C ALA A 614 -10.66 -19.51 4.73
N GLN A 615 -10.55 -19.64 3.40
CA GLN A 615 -11.30 -20.63 2.61
C GLN A 615 -10.84 -22.05 2.90
N GLU A 616 -9.53 -22.32 2.90
CA GLU A 616 -8.96 -23.62 3.22
C GLU A 616 -9.30 -24.01 4.67
N PHE A 617 -9.30 -23.07 5.62
CA PHE A 617 -9.80 -23.32 6.96
C PHE A 617 -11.30 -23.70 6.98
N SER A 618 -12.12 -23.02 6.18
CA SER A 618 -13.55 -23.35 6.11
C SER A 618 -13.79 -24.77 5.60
N ASN A 619 -13.03 -25.22 4.60
CA ASN A 619 -13.07 -26.59 4.08
C ASN A 619 -12.61 -27.60 5.14
N PHE A 620 -11.46 -27.33 5.76
CA PHE A 620 -10.93 -28.15 6.87
C PHE A 620 -11.96 -28.31 8.01
N TYR A 621 -12.59 -27.21 8.45
CA TYR A 621 -13.57 -27.26 9.54
C TYR A 621 -14.88 -27.97 9.15
N HIS A 622 -15.22 -27.99 7.87
CA HIS A 622 -16.36 -28.74 7.36
C HIS A 622 -16.10 -30.24 7.39
N ASN A 623 -14.89 -30.65 7.03
CA ASN A 623 -14.51 -32.07 6.89
C ASN A 623 -14.11 -32.72 8.23
N HIS A 624 -13.56 -31.93 9.17
CA HIS A 624 -13.00 -32.41 10.42
C HIS A 624 -13.75 -31.86 11.65
N HIS A 625 -14.40 -32.74 12.39
CA HIS A 625 -15.17 -32.41 13.61
C HIS A 625 -14.24 -32.28 14.83
N ILE A 626 -13.50 -31.17 14.94
CA ILE A 626 -12.41 -30.93 15.90
C ILE A 626 -12.81 -31.24 17.35
N LEU A 627 -13.95 -30.74 17.83
CA LEU A 627 -14.34 -30.83 19.24
C LEU A 627 -14.86 -32.22 19.61
N THR A 628 -15.39 -32.97 18.67
CA THR A 628 -15.95 -34.30 18.86
C THR A 628 -15.03 -35.42 18.38
N GLU A 629 -13.80 -35.11 17.95
CA GLU A 629 -12.78 -36.09 17.62
C GLU A 629 -12.49 -36.99 18.83
N GLU A 630 -12.59 -38.30 18.63
CA GLU A 630 -12.44 -39.30 19.69
C GLU A 630 -10.97 -39.67 19.95
N ASN A 631 -10.12 -39.64 18.93
CA ASN A 631 -8.68 -39.88 19.10
C ASN A 631 -8.01 -38.64 19.74
N PRO A 632 -7.51 -38.77 21.00
CA PRO A 632 -6.94 -37.60 21.71
C PRO A 632 -5.73 -36.97 21.00
N ALA A 633 -4.89 -37.76 20.35
CA ALA A 633 -3.71 -37.25 19.63
C ALA A 633 -4.11 -36.50 18.37
N ARG A 634 -5.06 -37.06 17.59
CA ARG A 634 -5.60 -36.37 16.40
C ARG A 634 -6.35 -35.10 16.80
N LYS A 635 -7.15 -35.13 17.85
CA LYS A 635 -7.85 -33.95 18.37
C LYS A 635 -6.88 -32.81 18.70
N LYS A 636 -5.77 -33.11 19.40
CA LYS A 636 -4.72 -32.12 19.69
C LYS A 636 -4.09 -31.59 18.41
N PHE A 637 -3.86 -32.44 17.43
CA PHE A 637 -3.32 -32.02 16.13
C PHE A 637 -4.28 -31.12 15.36
N LEU A 638 -5.56 -31.41 15.30
CA LEU A 638 -6.58 -30.58 14.67
C LEU A 638 -6.74 -29.24 15.38
N LEU A 639 -6.66 -29.21 16.72
CA LEU A 639 -6.66 -27.96 17.49
C LEU A 639 -5.40 -27.14 17.20
N ALA A 640 -4.22 -27.77 17.10
CA ALA A 640 -2.98 -27.07 16.73
C ALA A 640 -3.06 -26.49 15.31
N THR A 641 -3.65 -27.22 14.36
CA THR A 641 -3.93 -26.74 13.00
C THR A 641 -4.80 -25.48 13.03
N ALA A 642 -5.87 -25.47 13.83
CA ALA A 642 -6.73 -24.31 14.02
C ALA A 642 -5.98 -23.14 14.68
N ALA A 643 -5.13 -23.41 15.69
CA ALA A 643 -4.36 -22.39 16.40
C ALA A 643 -3.33 -21.70 15.49
N VAL A 644 -2.58 -22.47 14.68
CA VAL A 644 -1.64 -21.94 13.70
C VAL A 644 -2.39 -21.11 12.64
N THR A 645 -3.49 -21.62 12.12
CA THR A 645 -4.30 -20.88 11.13
C THR A 645 -4.79 -19.54 11.69
N LEU A 646 -5.25 -19.53 12.95
CA LEU A 646 -5.67 -18.28 13.61
C LEU A 646 -4.53 -17.28 13.70
N ARG A 647 -3.35 -17.72 14.17
CA ARG A 647 -2.15 -16.90 14.28
C ARG A 647 -1.76 -16.27 12.94
N GLU A 648 -1.70 -17.10 11.89
CA GLU A 648 -1.32 -16.64 10.56
C GLU A 648 -2.36 -15.69 9.96
N LEU A 649 -3.64 -16.02 10.04
CA LEU A 649 -4.71 -15.19 9.50
C LEU A 649 -4.79 -13.83 10.22
N VAL A 650 -4.70 -13.81 11.56
CA VAL A 650 -4.66 -12.56 12.34
C VAL A 650 -3.45 -11.71 11.96
N THR A 651 -2.28 -12.34 11.77
CA THR A 651 -1.05 -11.64 11.35
C THR A 651 -1.22 -11.01 9.97
N VAL A 652 -1.73 -11.76 9.01
CA VAL A 652 -1.94 -11.26 7.64
C VAL A 652 -2.98 -10.14 7.60
N LEU A 653 -4.09 -10.28 8.33
CA LEU A 653 -5.10 -9.22 8.45
C LEU A 653 -4.54 -7.95 9.11
N LYS A 654 -3.68 -8.09 10.13
CA LYS A 654 -2.98 -6.95 10.75
C LYS A 654 -2.08 -6.22 9.74
N TRP A 655 -1.40 -6.96 8.86
CA TRP A 655 -0.58 -6.36 7.79
C TRP A 655 -1.44 -5.65 6.75
N LEU A 656 -2.66 -6.13 6.47
CA LEU A 656 -3.65 -5.42 5.65
C LEU A 656 -4.29 -4.23 6.37
N GLY A 657 -3.99 -4.01 7.67
CA GLY A 657 -4.62 -2.99 8.50
C GLY A 657 -6.08 -3.32 8.85
N ILE A 658 -6.43 -4.61 8.86
CA ILE A 658 -7.77 -5.09 9.15
C ILE A 658 -7.81 -5.68 10.56
N GLU A 659 -8.62 -5.09 11.42
CA GLU A 659 -8.89 -5.63 12.75
C GLU A 659 -9.90 -6.78 12.69
N SER A 660 -9.75 -7.74 13.61
CA SER A 660 -10.67 -8.88 13.71
C SER A 660 -11.58 -8.67 14.91
N PRO A 661 -12.90 -8.53 14.72
CA PRO A 661 -13.85 -8.37 15.81
C PRO A 661 -13.92 -9.61 16.71
N GLU A 662 -14.44 -9.44 17.92
CA GLU A 662 -14.64 -10.54 18.86
C GLU A 662 -15.87 -11.43 18.50
N ALA A 663 -16.80 -10.87 17.73
CA ALA A 663 -18.01 -11.56 17.25
C ALA A 663 -18.48 -10.96 15.92
N MET A 664 -19.20 -11.75 15.15
CA MET A 664 -19.87 -11.34 13.92
C MET A 664 -21.23 -12.01 13.80
#